data_e7c3fcb81154a6e6810eb7033922bb1f
#
_entry.id   e7c3fcb81154a6e6810eb7033922bb1f
#
_cell.length_a   1.000
_cell.length_b   1.000
_cell.length_c   1.000
_cell.angle_alpha   90.00
_cell.angle_beta   90.00
_cell.angle_gamma   90.00
#
_symmetry.space_group_name_H-M   'P 1'
#
loop_
_entity.id
_entity.type
_entity.pdbx_description
1 polymer ?
#
loop_
_entity_poly.entity_id
_entity_poly.type
_entity_poly.pdbx_seq_one_letter_code
_entity_poly.pdbx_strand_id
1 'polypeptide(L)'
;MTSEIMWSPKKSLMKSSALYEFSKNLGFDLDSYEALHAWSIKNKGSFWRAIWDFTDVIGDPGSINFISNPDALMTGAQFFPEAKLNLAENLLKGNDDFLVVVETDESGNRKEFSRGELKAMVAKAAEGLRGLGVNPGDRVAAILPNRIEALVSLLASVSIGAIWTSCSPDFGTKGIIDRIGQTTPKVLFTTSTYIYNSKEHDFSPRISEIVSSLKNLDAVIIVDDANINKSEIDYNYILFQNFGKKSKLKFTKFPFSHPSYILYTSGTTGAPKAIVHSIGGTILQHFKEHKLHNDLKSNDRIMWYTNIAWMMYHWVVSSLGCNATLVLYDGVPITKKNNNFDGSLLWKVADKEKLTHLGISPKYISTLEDINEKPINKYNINSLRWLLAAGSPVAPSQFDWIYKNIKNDIGFASISGGSEVLACFMLGSPIHPVRRGELTVKGLGMSVEIFNSKNKSVIGVPGDLVCTEPFPSMPITFWGKDGDARYKKTYFEEREEIWTHGDLAELKPHGSGVIYGRTDNTLNPGGVRIGTAEIYNICELFKEIEDCLVFGNQINNDEEIILCIKISKNNKLDNTLSNIIRRKIRENASPRHVPQKIYEVTDIPYTMNGKRVEGAAKWMLAGKKVPNLSSISNPECLKQYANLNNKKAL
;
A
#
# COMPACT_ATOMS: atom_id res chain seq x y z
N MET A 1 26.39 1.96 -15.86
CA MET A 1 25.65 2.66 -16.94
C MET A 1 24.50 3.42 -16.30
N THR A 2 24.32 4.70 -16.65
CA THR A 2 23.14 5.46 -16.18
C THR A 2 21.92 4.95 -16.96
N SER A 3 20.81 4.67 -16.24
CA SER A 3 19.55 4.26 -16.86
C SER A 3 18.98 5.36 -17.75
N GLU A 4 18.22 4.95 -18.76
CA GLU A 4 17.55 5.83 -19.71
C GLU A 4 16.53 6.74 -19.00
N ILE A 5 16.50 8.02 -19.40
CA ILE A 5 15.47 8.97 -18.92
C ILE A 5 14.22 8.77 -19.77
N MET A 6 13.11 8.40 -19.13
CA MET A 6 11.82 8.16 -19.76
C MET A 6 10.96 9.43 -19.85
N TRP A 7 11.11 10.31 -18.86
CA TRP A 7 10.39 11.58 -18.78
C TRP A 7 11.17 12.59 -17.95
N SER A 8 11.04 13.86 -18.30
CA SER A 8 11.62 14.97 -17.52
C SER A 8 10.56 16.06 -17.34
N PRO A 9 10.41 16.59 -16.12
CA PRO A 9 9.47 17.68 -15.88
C PRO A 9 9.95 18.95 -16.62
N LYS A 10 8.99 19.67 -17.22
CA LYS A 10 9.28 20.98 -17.83
C LYS A 10 9.64 21.98 -16.73
N LYS A 11 10.54 22.93 -17.02
CA LYS A 11 10.94 23.98 -16.04
C LYS A 11 9.76 24.76 -15.46
N SER A 12 8.70 24.97 -16.24
CA SER A 12 7.47 25.61 -15.76
C SER A 12 6.76 24.77 -14.70
N LEU A 13 6.66 23.44 -14.91
CA LEU A 13 6.09 22.50 -13.95
C LEU A 13 6.92 22.46 -12.67
N MET A 14 8.24 22.35 -12.79
CA MET A 14 9.16 22.35 -11.64
C MET A 14 8.96 23.61 -10.78
N LYS A 15 8.94 24.80 -11.38
CA LYS A 15 8.79 26.09 -10.69
C LYS A 15 7.39 26.34 -10.10
N SER A 16 6.36 25.65 -10.61
CA SER A 16 4.99 25.71 -10.08
C SER A 16 4.66 24.60 -9.09
N SER A 17 5.63 23.74 -8.76
CA SER A 17 5.43 22.64 -7.83
C SER A 17 5.49 23.11 -6.37
N ALA A 18 4.69 22.47 -5.52
CA ALA A 18 4.73 22.70 -4.09
C ALA A 18 6.11 22.36 -3.47
N LEU A 19 6.82 21.38 -4.04
CA LEU A 19 8.18 21.06 -3.61
C LEU A 19 9.15 22.24 -3.85
N TYR A 20 9.06 22.90 -5.00
CA TYR A 20 9.89 24.07 -5.27
C TYR A 20 9.56 25.25 -4.34
N GLU A 21 8.27 25.52 -4.15
CA GLU A 21 7.83 26.56 -3.22
C GLU A 21 8.33 26.31 -1.79
N PHE A 22 8.16 25.06 -1.30
CA PHE A 22 8.64 24.65 0.01
C PHE A 22 10.16 24.79 0.13
N SER A 23 10.91 24.32 -0.88
CA SER A 23 12.38 24.42 -0.92
C SER A 23 12.84 25.87 -0.85
N LYS A 24 12.24 26.73 -1.67
CA LYS A 24 12.57 28.17 -1.74
C LYS A 24 12.29 28.88 -0.42
N ASN A 25 11.18 28.56 0.26
CA ASN A 25 10.85 29.14 1.57
C ASN A 25 11.90 28.79 2.64
N LEU A 26 12.64 27.70 2.45
CA LEU A 26 13.72 27.25 3.32
C LEU A 26 15.10 27.67 2.82
N GLY A 27 15.20 28.43 1.71
CA GLY A 27 16.46 28.90 1.15
C GLY A 27 17.19 27.89 0.27
N PHE A 28 16.52 26.87 -0.25
CA PHE A 28 17.08 25.87 -1.18
C PHE A 28 16.64 26.13 -2.61
N ASP A 29 17.57 26.01 -3.56
CA ASP A 29 17.29 26.10 -4.99
C ASP A 29 16.80 24.77 -5.58
N LEU A 30 16.32 24.78 -6.84
CA LEU A 30 15.80 23.61 -7.56
C LEU A 30 16.81 22.44 -7.64
N ASP A 31 18.09 22.73 -7.80
CA ASP A 31 19.15 21.74 -7.94
C ASP A 31 19.71 21.26 -6.60
N SER A 32 19.07 21.66 -5.49
CA SER A 32 19.56 21.42 -4.11
C SER A 32 18.74 20.33 -3.36
N TYR A 33 18.08 19.41 -4.09
CA TYR A 33 17.25 18.40 -3.43
C TYR A 33 18.02 17.56 -2.41
N GLU A 34 19.22 17.12 -2.74
CA GLU A 34 20.08 16.35 -1.84
C GLU A 34 20.45 17.15 -0.59
N ALA A 35 20.70 18.44 -0.74
CA ALA A 35 20.96 19.32 0.40
C ALA A 35 19.70 19.50 1.27
N LEU A 36 18.53 19.70 0.64
CA LEU A 36 17.25 19.75 1.34
C LEU A 36 16.94 18.43 2.05
N HIS A 37 17.18 17.29 1.39
CA HIS A 37 16.99 15.96 1.97
C HIS A 37 17.91 15.76 3.18
N ALA A 38 19.21 16.05 3.05
CA ALA A 38 20.17 15.97 4.17
C ALA A 38 19.77 16.89 5.32
N TRP A 39 19.33 18.12 5.02
CA TRP A 39 18.83 19.06 6.03
C TRP A 39 17.58 18.52 6.73
N SER A 40 16.66 17.93 5.99
CA SER A 40 15.40 17.39 6.54
C SER A 40 15.64 16.26 7.55
N ILE A 41 16.71 15.50 7.37
CA ILE A 41 17.13 14.43 8.29
C ILE A 41 17.86 15.00 9.49
N LYS A 42 18.84 15.87 9.25
CA LYS A 42 19.67 16.46 10.32
C LYS A 42 18.86 17.37 11.25
N ASN A 43 17.91 18.14 10.70
CA ASN A 43 17.10 19.12 11.42
C ASN A 43 15.63 18.68 11.56
N LYS A 44 15.39 17.44 12.01
CA LYS A 44 14.07 16.81 12.08
C LYS A 44 12.99 17.71 12.66
N GLY A 45 13.25 18.31 13.82
CA GLY A 45 12.27 19.19 14.48
C GLY A 45 11.88 20.38 13.61
N SER A 46 12.86 21.07 13.00
CA SER A 46 12.60 22.20 12.12
C SER A 46 11.95 21.79 10.81
N PHE A 47 12.36 20.66 10.23
CA PHE A 47 11.78 20.14 8.99
C PHE A 47 10.30 19.78 9.18
N TRP A 48 9.98 18.97 10.19
CA TRP A 48 8.60 18.54 10.40
C TRP A 48 7.70 19.69 10.88
N ARG A 49 8.29 20.71 11.54
CA ARG A 49 7.58 21.95 11.82
C ARG A 49 7.29 22.74 10.54
N ALA A 50 8.24 22.84 9.63
CA ALA A 50 8.01 23.47 8.32
C ALA A 50 6.95 22.73 7.50
N ILE A 51 6.90 21.38 7.56
CA ILE A 51 5.81 20.60 6.95
C ILE A 51 4.46 20.92 7.60
N TRP A 52 4.38 20.97 8.93
CA TRP A 52 3.17 21.34 9.67
C TRP A 52 2.62 22.69 9.18
N ASP A 53 3.48 23.70 9.14
CA ASP A 53 3.12 25.06 8.76
C ASP A 53 2.76 25.15 7.25
N PHE A 54 3.56 24.54 6.37
CA PHE A 54 3.36 24.57 4.91
C PHE A 54 2.09 23.82 4.45
N THR A 55 1.66 22.82 5.20
CA THR A 55 0.47 22.04 4.87
C THR A 55 -0.76 22.45 5.68
N ASP A 56 -0.69 23.57 6.40
CA ASP A 56 -1.78 24.14 7.20
C ASP A 56 -2.41 23.11 8.15
N VAL A 57 -1.60 22.39 8.91
CA VAL A 57 -2.11 21.42 9.89
C VAL A 57 -2.90 22.13 10.98
N ILE A 58 -4.17 21.74 11.15
CA ILE A 58 -5.04 22.27 12.20
C ILE A 58 -4.72 21.57 13.52
N GLY A 59 -4.15 22.31 14.45
CA GLY A 59 -3.78 21.82 15.77
C GLY A 59 -2.91 22.82 16.50
N ASP A 60 -2.58 22.48 17.73
CA ASP A 60 -1.55 23.18 18.50
C ASP A 60 -0.27 22.32 18.43
N PRO A 61 0.81 22.79 17.80
CA PRO A 61 2.06 22.02 17.71
C PRO A 61 2.85 22.00 19.00
N GLY A 62 2.52 22.85 19.98
CA GLY A 62 3.37 23.08 21.16
C GLY A 62 4.66 23.81 20.86
N SER A 63 5.52 23.91 21.86
CA SER A 63 6.83 24.58 21.80
C SER A 63 7.96 23.63 21.36
N ILE A 64 7.80 22.33 21.58
CA ILE A 64 8.80 21.29 21.34
C ILE A 64 8.44 20.51 20.08
N ASN A 65 9.26 20.63 19.04
CA ASN A 65 9.02 19.93 17.78
C ASN A 65 9.57 18.49 17.77
N PHE A 66 10.65 18.23 18.50
CA PHE A 66 11.33 16.93 18.51
C PHE A 66 12.15 16.74 19.80
N ILE A 67 12.04 15.55 20.37
CA ILE A 67 12.91 15.08 21.46
C ILE A 67 13.65 13.84 20.98
N SER A 68 14.99 13.86 21.07
CA SER A 68 15.84 12.71 20.87
C SER A 68 16.07 11.99 22.19
N ASN A 69 16.12 10.67 22.13
CA ASN A 69 16.58 9.85 23.25
C ASN A 69 17.90 9.18 22.83
N PRO A 70 19.05 9.56 23.41
CA PRO A 70 20.35 8.98 23.05
C PRO A 70 20.46 7.47 23.26
N ASP A 71 19.72 6.92 24.27
CA ASP A 71 19.74 5.50 24.62
C ASP A 71 18.75 4.67 23.78
N ALA A 72 17.87 5.32 23.03
CA ALA A 72 16.86 4.70 22.19
C ALA A 72 16.54 5.62 21.00
N LEU A 73 17.50 5.76 20.09
CA LEU A 73 17.50 6.77 19.03
C LEU A 73 16.24 6.72 18.16
N MET A 74 15.82 5.51 17.78
CA MET A 74 14.61 5.28 16.98
C MET A 74 13.37 5.14 17.85
N THR A 75 13.40 4.20 18.78
CA THR A 75 12.20 3.80 19.54
C THR A 75 11.83 4.77 20.66
N GLY A 76 12.75 5.61 21.12
CA GLY A 76 12.52 6.63 22.14
C GLY A 76 12.32 8.04 21.58
N ALA A 77 12.34 8.23 20.26
CA ALA A 77 12.16 9.52 19.64
C ALA A 77 10.70 10.01 19.76
N GLN A 78 10.53 11.30 20.02
CA GLN A 78 9.20 11.91 20.13
C GLN A 78 9.09 13.13 19.23
N PHE A 79 8.08 13.12 18.34
CA PHE A 79 7.69 14.25 17.53
C PHE A 79 6.52 14.99 18.18
N PHE A 80 6.63 16.30 18.30
CA PHE A 80 5.57 17.17 18.83
C PHE A 80 4.91 16.65 20.11
N PRO A 81 5.67 16.42 21.20
CA PRO A 81 5.15 15.76 22.40
C PRO A 81 4.01 16.54 23.10
N GLU A 82 3.95 17.86 22.89
CA GLU A 82 2.91 18.73 23.46
C GLU A 82 1.72 18.93 22.52
N ALA A 83 1.83 18.51 21.25
CA ALA A 83 0.85 18.82 20.24
C ALA A 83 -0.51 18.16 20.51
N LYS A 84 -1.57 18.90 20.15
CA LYS A 84 -2.95 18.43 20.20
C LYS A 84 -3.67 18.73 18.88
N LEU A 85 -4.14 17.69 18.23
CA LEU A 85 -4.76 17.76 16.91
C LEU A 85 -5.84 16.67 16.74
N ASN A 86 -6.56 16.70 15.64
CA ASN A 86 -7.53 15.68 15.26
C ASN A 86 -7.35 15.30 13.80
N LEU A 87 -7.33 14.01 13.48
CA LEU A 87 -7.13 13.53 12.12
C LEU A 87 -8.29 13.91 11.21
N ALA A 88 -9.54 13.64 11.61
CA ALA A 88 -10.72 13.95 10.79
C ALA A 88 -10.86 15.47 10.53
N GLU A 89 -10.52 16.32 11.50
CA GLU A 89 -10.53 17.77 11.32
C GLU A 89 -9.57 18.21 10.20
N ASN A 90 -8.38 17.63 10.18
CA ASN A 90 -7.38 17.91 9.17
C ASN A 90 -7.76 17.38 7.78
N LEU A 91 -8.45 16.25 7.71
CA LEU A 91 -8.95 15.69 6.44
C LEU A 91 -10.19 16.42 5.92
N LEU A 92 -10.99 17.02 6.79
CA LEU A 92 -12.24 17.71 6.44
C LEU A 92 -12.10 19.23 6.37
N LYS A 93 -10.87 19.78 6.44
CA LYS A 93 -10.64 21.23 6.34
C LYS A 93 -10.98 21.77 4.97
N GLY A 94 -11.44 23.03 4.90
CA GLY A 94 -11.71 23.76 3.65
C GLY A 94 -13.17 24.10 3.44
N ASN A 95 -13.50 24.63 2.23
CA ASN A 95 -14.84 25.12 1.87
C ASN A 95 -15.84 23.96 1.77
N ASP A 96 -17.03 24.13 2.36
CA ASP A 96 -18.09 23.14 2.42
C ASP A 96 -18.75 22.86 1.06
N ASP A 97 -18.77 23.85 0.15
CA ASP A 97 -19.35 23.69 -1.19
C ASP A 97 -18.42 22.93 -2.16
N PHE A 98 -17.17 22.67 -1.76
CA PHE A 98 -16.20 21.99 -2.62
C PHE A 98 -16.58 20.51 -2.81
N LEU A 99 -16.60 20.05 -4.07
CA LEU A 99 -16.76 18.64 -4.42
C LEU A 99 -15.53 17.86 -3.92
N VAL A 100 -15.69 17.07 -2.88
CA VAL A 100 -14.57 16.44 -2.17
C VAL A 100 -14.51 14.94 -2.38
N VAL A 101 -15.63 14.27 -2.70
CA VAL A 101 -15.69 12.85 -3.00
C VAL A 101 -16.53 12.59 -4.23
N VAL A 102 -16.03 11.76 -5.11
CA VAL A 102 -16.80 11.08 -6.15
C VAL A 102 -16.74 9.58 -5.86
N GLU A 103 -17.90 8.95 -5.72
CA GLU A 103 -18.03 7.51 -5.63
C GLU A 103 -18.43 6.97 -6.99
N THR A 104 -17.75 5.92 -7.46
CA THR A 104 -18.12 5.19 -8.67
C THR A 104 -17.86 3.70 -8.51
N ASP A 105 -18.54 2.87 -9.28
CA ASP A 105 -18.42 1.43 -9.26
C ASP A 105 -18.15 0.83 -10.66
N GLU A 106 -17.96 -0.47 -10.71
CA GLU A 106 -17.71 -1.21 -11.96
C GLU A 106 -18.90 -1.21 -12.92
N SER A 107 -20.11 -0.91 -12.45
CA SER A 107 -21.33 -0.76 -13.26
C SER A 107 -21.50 0.64 -13.84
N GLY A 108 -20.65 1.59 -13.43
CA GLY A 108 -20.67 2.98 -13.86
C GLY A 108 -21.64 3.86 -13.07
N ASN A 109 -22.23 3.37 -11.98
CA ASN A 109 -22.95 4.19 -11.04
C ASN A 109 -22.04 5.26 -10.47
N ARG A 110 -22.61 6.45 -10.19
CA ARG A 110 -21.80 7.60 -9.79
C ARG A 110 -22.58 8.49 -8.83
N LYS A 111 -21.91 8.87 -7.75
CA LYS A 111 -22.43 9.83 -6.78
C LYS A 111 -21.37 10.88 -6.47
N GLU A 112 -21.79 12.08 -6.16
CA GLU A 112 -20.94 13.20 -5.76
C GLU A 112 -21.30 13.66 -4.35
N PHE A 113 -20.27 14.09 -3.61
CA PHE A 113 -20.46 14.60 -2.26
C PHE A 113 -19.61 15.87 -2.08
N SER A 114 -20.28 16.95 -1.71
CA SER A 114 -19.59 18.14 -1.23
C SER A 114 -18.96 17.89 0.15
N ARG A 115 -18.03 18.75 0.55
CA ARG A 115 -17.42 18.65 1.88
C ARG A 115 -18.45 18.84 2.99
N GLY A 116 -19.42 19.73 2.78
CA GLY A 116 -20.52 19.95 3.73
C GLY A 116 -21.38 18.71 3.91
N GLU A 117 -21.74 18.01 2.82
CA GLU A 117 -22.46 16.74 2.88
C GLU A 117 -21.66 15.65 3.59
N LEU A 118 -20.38 15.51 3.25
CA LEU A 118 -19.49 14.56 3.94
C LEU A 118 -19.39 14.86 5.44
N LYS A 119 -19.20 16.13 5.83
CA LYS A 119 -19.21 16.57 7.23
C LYS A 119 -20.52 16.22 7.95
N ALA A 120 -21.66 16.39 7.28
CA ALA A 120 -22.96 16.06 7.85
C ALA A 120 -23.13 14.56 8.07
N MET A 121 -22.70 13.73 7.13
CA MET A 121 -22.69 12.27 7.27
C MET A 121 -21.77 11.82 8.40
N VAL A 122 -20.56 12.35 8.44
CA VAL A 122 -19.58 12.07 9.52
C VAL A 122 -20.11 12.49 10.88
N ALA A 123 -20.74 13.67 10.98
CA ALA A 123 -21.34 14.16 12.24
C ALA A 123 -22.43 13.23 12.75
N LYS A 124 -23.31 12.73 11.86
CA LYS A 124 -24.35 11.76 12.18
C LYS A 124 -23.77 10.45 12.69
N ALA A 125 -22.78 9.88 11.98
CA ALA A 125 -22.15 8.64 12.38
C ALA A 125 -21.34 8.78 13.69
N ALA A 126 -20.64 9.88 13.89
CA ALA A 126 -19.92 10.17 15.14
C ALA A 126 -20.85 10.32 16.35
N GLU A 127 -22.03 10.90 16.15
CA GLU A 127 -23.07 10.96 17.19
C GLU A 127 -23.58 9.56 17.53
N GLY A 128 -23.83 8.72 16.52
CA GLY A 128 -24.21 7.32 16.74
C GLY A 128 -23.16 6.53 17.51
N LEU A 129 -21.87 6.70 17.19
CA LEU A 129 -20.78 6.07 17.96
C LEU A 129 -20.74 6.53 19.41
N ARG A 130 -20.91 7.84 19.67
CA ARG A 130 -21.01 8.35 21.04
C ARG A 130 -22.24 7.80 21.77
N GLY A 131 -23.37 7.67 21.06
CA GLY A 131 -24.61 7.10 21.61
C GLY A 131 -24.45 5.62 22.01
N LEU A 132 -23.57 4.88 21.36
CA LEU A 132 -23.15 3.51 21.74
C LEU A 132 -22.05 3.51 22.82
N GLY A 133 -21.67 4.66 23.39
CA GLY A 133 -20.64 4.75 24.42
C GLY A 133 -19.22 4.48 23.90
N VAL A 134 -18.95 4.68 22.61
CA VAL A 134 -17.59 4.58 22.06
C VAL A 134 -16.75 5.74 22.59
N ASN A 135 -15.64 5.42 23.24
CA ASN A 135 -14.70 6.36 23.84
C ASN A 135 -13.38 6.44 23.05
N PRO A 136 -12.56 7.47 23.27
CA PRO A 136 -11.20 7.51 22.73
C PRO A 136 -10.42 6.24 23.09
N GLY A 137 -9.75 5.65 22.08
CA GLY A 137 -9.00 4.40 22.23
C GLY A 137 -9.84 3.13 22.04
N ASP A 138 -11.17 3.18 22.02
CA ASP A 138 -12.01 2.05 21.60
C ASP A 138 -11.78 1.75 20.12
N ARG A 139 -11.91 0.48 19.71
CA ARG A 139 -11.73 0.06 18.32
C ARG A 139 -13.08 0.01 17.63
N VAL A 140 -13.11 0.63 16.46
CA VAL A 140 -14.21 0.54 15.49
C VAL A 140 -13.70 -0.20 14.28
N ALA A 141 -14.34 -1.32 13.96
CA ALA A 141 -13.97 -2.16 12.84
C ALA A 141 -14.91 -1.95 11.64
N ALA A 142 -14.40 -2.21 10.43
CA ALA A 142 -15.22 -2.25 9.24
C ALA A 142 -14.86 -3.43 8.33
N ILE A 143 -15.89 -4.02 7.73
CA ILE A 143 -15.79 -4.99 6.65
C ILE A 143 -16.69 -4.48 5.53
N LEU A 144 -16.13 -3.61 4.69
CA LEU A 144 -16.88 -2.84 3.69
C LEU A 144 -16.14 -2.81 2.35
N PRO A 145 -16.86 -2.70 1.23
CA PRO A 145 -16.26 -2.29 -0.03
C PRO A 145 -15.78 -0.84 0.01
N ASN A 146 -15.04 -0.39 -1.02
CA ASN A 146 -14.46 0.96 -1.09
C ASN A 146 -15.53 1.99 -1.50
N ARG A 147 -16.41 2.33 -0.58
CA ARG A 147 -17.57 3.20 -0.76
C ARG A 147 -17.60 4.33 0.27
N ILE A 148 -18.54 5.27 0.09
CA ILE A 148 -18.68 6.44 0.96
C ILE A 148 -18.94 6.06 2.43
N GLU A 149 -19.66 4.97 2.70
CA GLU A 149 -19.95 4.53 4.06
C GLU A 149 -18.67 4.09 4.80
N ALA A 150 -17.70 3.51 4.09
CA ALA A 150 -16.39 3.19 4.66
C ALA A 150 -15.61 4.45 5.04
N LEU A 151 -15.62 5.46 4.17
CA LEU A 151 -14.99 6.74 4.44
C LEU A 151 -15.65 7.48 5.62
N VAL A 152 -16.98 7.51 5.65
CA VAL A 152 -17.75 8.16 6.72
C VAL A 152 -17.49 7.49 8.07
N SER A 153 -17.52 6.16 8.13
CA SER A 153 -17.28 5.43 9.38
C SER A 153 -15.84 5.57 9.87
N LEU A 154 -14.85 5.61 8.96
CA LEU A 154 -13.46 5.93 9.30
C LEU A 154 -13.36 7.33 9.92
N LEU A 155 -13.85 8.36 9.21
CA LEU A 155 -13.75 9.75 9.66
C LEU A 155 -14.52 9.99 10.96
N ALA A 156 -15.70 9.37 11.12
CA ALA A 156 -16.48 9.43 12.36
C ALA A 156 -15.69 8.84 13.53
N SER A 157 -15.07 7.67 13.36
CA SER A 157 -14.28 7.00 14.38
C SER A 157 -13.11 7.87 14.85
N VAL A 158 -12.27 8.33 13.91
CA VAL A 158 -11.08 9.12 14.27
C VAL A 158 -11.44 10.54 14.76
N SER A 159 -12.63 11.07 14.42
CA SER A 159 -13.10 12.37 14.92
C SER A 159 -13.33 12.39 16.44
N ILE A 160 -13.68 11.24 17.00
CA ILE A 160 -13.93 11.06 18.43
C ILE A 160 -12.75 10.39 19.18
N GLY A 161 -11.64 10.11 18.46
CA GLY A 161 -10.46 9.45 19.01
C GLY A 161 -10.57 7.93 19.12
N ALA A 162 -11.57 7.32 18.52
CA ALA A 162 -11.61 5.86 18.37
C ALA A 162 -10.58 5.40 17.32
N ILE A 163 -10.10 4.18 17.48
CA ILE A 163 -9.10 3.58 16.61
C ILE A 163 -9.81 2.81 15.51
N TRP A 164 -9.55 3.19 14.26
CA TRP A 164 -10.11 2.51 13.09
C TRP A 164 -9.30 1.29 12.69
N THR A 165 -10.00 0.21 12.33
CA THR A 165 -9.41 -0.97 11.70
C THR A 165 -10.36 -1.54 10.65
N SER A 166 -9.82 -2.13 9.57
CA SER A 166 -10.67 -2.57 8.46
C SER A 166 -10.17 -3.79 7.71
N CYS A 167 -11.14 -4.52 7.14
CA CYS A 167 -10.93 -5.59 6.16
C CYS A 167 -11.85 -5.39 4.97
N SER A 168 -11.52 -6.02 3.85
CA SER A 168 -12.40 -6.09 2.68
C SER A 168 -13.31 -7.33 2.79
N PRO A 169 -14.56 -7.30 2.29
CA PRO A 169 -15.47 -8.46 2.31
C PRO A 169 -15.01 -9.62 1.43
N ASP A 170 -14.09 -9.39 0.50
CA ASP A 170 -13.47 -10.43 -0.33
C ASP A 170 -12.45 -11.30 0.42
N PHE A 171 -11.98 -10.89 1.62
CA PHE A 171 -11.18 -11.79 2.46
C PHE A 171 -12.02 -12.97 2.96
N GLY A 172 -11.40 -14.16 3.06
CA GLY A 172 -12.03 -15.32 3.72
C GLY A 172 -12.41 -15.04 5.17
N THR A 173 -13.50 -15.65 5.68
CA THR A 173 -14.00 -15.44 7.06
C THR A 173 -12.90 -15.57 8.10
N LYS A 174 -12.10 -16.65 8.03
CA LYS A 174 -10.94 -16.84 8.93
C LYS A 174 -9.93 -15.70 8.82
N GLY A 175 -9.65 -15.22 7.60
CA GLY A 175 -8.73 -14.10 7.38
C GLY A 175 -9.20 -12.78 8.01
N ILE A 176 -10.51 -12.55 8.04
CA ILE A 176 -11.14 -11.41 8.72
C ILE A 176 -11.02 -11.57 10.25
N ILE A 177 -11.39 -12.75 10.78
CA ILE A 177 -11.34 -13.05 12.21
C ILE A 177 -9.90 -12.95 12.73
N ASP A 178 -8.92 -13.50 12.00
CA ASP A 178 -7.50 -13.45 12.37
C ASP A 178 -6.94 -12.01 12.43
N ARG A 179 -7.59 -11.04 11.79
CA ARG A 179 -7.25 -9.61 11.82
C ARG A 179 -8.08 -8.86 12.86
N ILE A 180 -9.34 -8.66 12.56
CA ILE A 180 -10.25 -7.84 13.36
C ILE A 180 -10.40 -8.41 14.78
N GLY A 181 -10.46 -9.73 14.92
CA GLY A 181 -10.58 -10.39 16.23
C GLY A 181 -9.44 -10.08 17.20
N GLN A 182 -8.23 -9.80 16.70
CA GLN A 182 -7.11 -9.38 17.56
C GLN A 182 -7.39 -8.06 18.30
N THR A 183 -8.19 -7.18 17.70
CA THR A 183 -8.41 -5.82 18.19
C THR A 183 -9.60 -5.71 19.15
N THR A 184 -10.42 -6.77 19.27
CA THR A 184 -11.63 -6.77 20.10
C THR A 184 -12.47 -5.49 19.90
N PRO A 185 -13.01 -5.27 18.69
CA PRO A 185 -13.72 -4.04 18.37
C PRO A 185 -15.02 -3.93 19.16
N LYS A 186 -15.42 -2.70 19.48
CA LYS A 186 -16.66 -2.38 20.15
C LYS A 186 -17.83 -2.25 19.18
N VAL A 187 -17.55 -1.72 17.99
CA VAL A 187 -18.53 -1.56 16.90
C VAL A 187 -17.98 -2.14 15.61
N LEU A 188 -18.83 -2.80 14.86
CA LEU A 188 -18.53 -3.34 13.53
C LEU A 188 -19.46 -2.70 12.50
N PHE A 189 -18.88 -2.01 11.50
CA PHE A 189 -19.58 -1.64 10.27
C PHE A 189 -19.39 -2.75 9.24
N THR A 190 -20.48 -3.17 8.57
CA THR A 190 -20.42 -4.24 7.57
C THR A 190 -21.47 -4.05 6.48
N THR A 191 -21.40 -4.85 5.44
CA THR A 191 -22.35 -4.90 4.33
C THR A 191 -23.00 -6.28 4.26
N SER A 192 -24.26 -6.38 3.88
CA SER A 192 -24.92 -7.68 3.66
C SER A 192 -24.58 -8.27 2.29
N THR A 193 -24.31 -7.39 1.31
CA THR A 193 -23.94 -7.80 -0.05
C THR A 193 -22.84 -6.90 -0.60
N TYR A 194 -22.10 -7.40 -1.60
CA TYR A 194 -21.17 -6.58 -2.38
C TYR A 194 -21.10 -7.06 -3.83
N ILE A 195 -20.76 -6.16 -4.75
CA ILE A 195 -20.60 -6.49 -6.15
C ILE A 195 -19.11 -6.63 -6.47
N TYR A 196 -18.76 -7.72 -7.14
CA TYR A 196 -17.40 -7.94 -7.61
C TYR A 196 -17.41 -8.76 -8.91
N ASN A 197 -16.74 -8.25 -9.95
CA ASN A 197 -16.72 -8.83 -11.30
C ASN A 197 -18.14 -9.06 -11.87
N SER A 198 -18.98 -8.03 -11.77
CA SER A 198 -20.40 -8.01 -12.20
C SER A 198 -21.28 -9.07 -11.55
N LYS A 199 -20.83 -9.59 -10.41
CA LYS A 199 -21.58 -10.58 -9.64
C LYS A 199 -21.86 -10.04 -8.25
N GLU A 200 -23.12 -10.15 -7.82
CA GLU A 200 -23.49 -9.90 -6.44
C GLU A 200 -23.11 -11.10 -5.56
N HIS A 201 -22.51 -10.79 -4.43
CA HIS A 201 -22.11 -11.76 -3.41
C HIS A 201 -22.89 -11.51 -2.12
N ASP A 202 -23.62 -12.52 -1.66
CA ASP A 202 -24.25 -12.50 -0.34
C ASP A 202 -23.16 -12.70 0.74
N PHE A 203 -23.07 -11.73 1.64
CA PHE A 203 -22.11 -11.74 2.74
C PHE A 203 -22.79 -12.05 4.08
N SER A 204 -24.12 -12.09 4.14
CA SER A 204 -24.92 -12.26 5.36
C SER A 204 -24.56 -13.50 6.18
N PRO A 205 -24.40 -14.71 5.58
CA PRO A 205 -24.04 -15.91 6.35
C PRO A 205 -22.68 -15.77 7.04
N ARG A 206 -21.74 -15.07 6.38
CA ARG A 206 -20.38 -14.85 6.90
C ARG A 206 -20.35 -13.84 8.05
N ILE A 207 -21.26 -12.86 8.04
CA ILE A 207 -21.36 -11.88 9.12
C ILE A 207 -21.70 -12.59 10.43
N SER A 208 -22.67 -13.51 10.44
CA SER A 208 -23.06 -14.28 11.63
C SER A 208 -21.88 -15.05 12.23
N GLU A 209 -21.07 -15.72 11.40
CA GLU A 209 -19.86 -16.42 11.84
C GLU A 209 -18.81 -15.44 12.42
N ILE A 210 -18.62 -14.29 11.77
CA ILE A 210 -17.67 -13.28 12.22
C ILE A 210 -18.12 -12.69 13.56
N VAL A 211 -19.37 -12.24 13.65
CA VAL A 211 -19.94 -11.62 14.86
C VAL A 211 -19.86 -12.56 16.05
N SER A 212 -20.21 -13.85 15.88
CA SER A 212 -20.10 -14.85 16.95
C SER A 212 -18.67 -15.09 17.44
N SER A 213 -17.68 -14.81 16.59
CA SER A 213 -16.25 -14.95 16.90
C SER A 213 -15.65 -13.69 17.54
N LEU A 214 -16.33 -12.54 17.47
CA LEU A 214 -15.85 -11.28 18.01
C LEU A 214 -16.29 -11.10 19.48
N LYS A 215 -15.32 -10.98 20.38
CA LYS A 215 -15.59 -10.69 21.79
C LYS A 215 -15.81 -9.19 22.00
N ASN A 216 -16.71 -8.85 22.92
CA ASN A 216 -16.98 -7.46 23.36
C ASN A 216 -17.53 -6.54 22.25
N LEU A 217 -18.25 -7.11 21.27
CA LEU A 217 -18.92 -6.34 20.23
C LEU A 217 -20.28 -5.83 20.78
N ASP A 218 -20.43 -4.50 20.87
CA ASP A 218 -21.66 -3.88 21.39
C ASP A 218 -22.71 -3.66 20.29
N ALA A 219 -22.28 -3.42 19.05
CA ALA A 219 -23.19 -3.16 17.95
C ALA A 219 -22.61 -3.56 16.58
N VAL A 220 -23.51 -3.98 15.69
CA VAL A 220 -23.26 -4.20 14.26
C VAL A 220 -24.05 -3.17 13.47
N ILE A 221 -23.39 -2.46 12.56
CA ILE A 221 -24.00 -1.46 11.68
C ILE A 221 -23.93 -1.99 10.24
N ILE A 222 -25.08 -2.20 9.60
CA ILE A 222 -25.16 -2.71 8.24
C ILE A 222 -25.47 -1.56 7.28
N VAL A 223 -24.66 -1.40 6.23
CA VAL A 223 -24.76 -0.28 5.29
C VAL A 223 -25.80 -0.51 4.18
N ASP A 224 -26.09 -1.76 3.83
CA ASP A 224 -27.08 -2.12 2.81
C ASP A 224 -28.25 -2.85 3.45
N ASP A 225 -29.47 -2.47 3.11
CA ASP A 225 -30.68 -3.10 3.63
C ASP A 225 -31.48 -3.91 2.57
N ALA A 226 -31.07 -3.83 1.31
CA ALA A 226 -31.86 -4.30 0.18
C ALA A 226 -32.15 -5.81 0.17
N ASN A 227 -31.26 -6.64 0.76
CA ASN A 227 -31.34 -8.11 0.66
C ASN A 227 -31.07 -8.82 1.99
N ILE A 228 -31.28 -8.15 3.13
CA ILE A 228 -31.06 -8.80 4.42
C ILE A 228 -32.13 -9.86 4.64
N ASN A 229 -31.76 -11.12 4.52
CA ASN A 229 -32.61 -12.21 4.97
C ASN A 229 -32.61 -12.26 6.50
N LYS A 230 -33.62 -11.63 7.10
CA LYS A 230 -33.74 -11.51 8.57
C LYS A 230 -33.76 -12.87 9.29
N SER A 231 -34.10 -13.96 8.60
CA SER A 231 -34.11 -15.32 9.18
C SER A 231 -32.69 -15.91 9.34
N GLU A 232 -31.68 -15.34 8.70
CA GLU A 232 -30.29 -15.81 8.75
C GLU A 232 -29.40 -14.98 9.69
N ILE A 233 -29.96 -13.92 10.27
CA ILE A 233 -29.23 -13.03 11.18
C ILE A 233 -29.57 -13.36 12.62
N ASP A 234 -28.62 -13.99 13.32
CA ASP A 234 -28.73 -14.33 14.75
C ASP A 234 -28.05 -13.29 15.66
N TYR A 235 -28.15 -11.99 15.30
CA TYR A 235 -27.61 -10.88 16.11
C TYR A 235 -28.38 -9.59 15.86
N ASN A 236 -28.37 -8.69 16.85
CA ASN A 236 -28.98 -7.36 16.72
C ASN A 236 -28.10 -6.46 15.85
N TYR A 237 -28.69 -5.76 14.88
CA TYR A 237 -28.01 -4.80 14.03
C TYR A 237 -28.80 -3.49 13.89
N ILE A 238 -28.09 -2.46 13.49
CA ILE A 238 -28.64 -1.14 13.18
C ILE A 238 -28.33 -0.85 11.70
N LEU A 239 -29.35 -0.42 10.95
CA LEU A 239 -29.12 0.05 9.58
C LEU A 239 -28.38 1.39 9.59
N PHE A 240 -27.38 1.54 8.72
CA PHE A 240 -26.57 2.76 8.65
C PHE A 240 -27.41 4.03 8.44
N GLN A 241 -28.47 3.95 7.63
CA GLN A 241 -29.40 5.07 7.43
C GLN A 241 -30.08 5.53 8.73
N ASN A 242 -30.27 4.64 9.69
CA ASN A 242 -30.87 4.92 11.00
C ASN A 242 -29.83 5.14 12.10
N PHE A 243 -28.53 5.00 11.79
CA PHE A 243 -27.46 5.11 12.75
C PHE A 243 -27.10 6.57 13.04
N GLY A 244 -27.25 6.98 14.29
CA GLY A 244 -27.01 8.34 14.76
C GLY A 244 -28.10 9.34 14.36
N LYS A 245 -28.05 10.51 14.97
CA LYS A 245 -28.97 11.63 14.71
C LYS A 245 -28.23 12.79 14.05
N LYS A 246 -28.95 13.62 13.32
CA LYS A 246 -28.41 14.87 12.77
C LYS A 246 -27.80 15.71 13.90
N SER A 247 -26.54 16.04 13.80
CA SER A 247 -25.78 16.76 14.79
C SER A 247 -24.74 17.67 14.15
N LYS A 248 -24.17 18.57 14.94
CA LYS A 248 -23.01 19.37 14.52
C LYS A 248 -21.74 18.55 14.72
N LEU A 249 -20.88 18.51 13.73
CA LEU A 249 -19.59 17.85 13.81
C LEU A 249 -18.71 18.56 14.87
N LYS A 250 -18.15 17.76 15.78
CA LYS A 250 -17.23 18.22 16.82
C LYS A 250 -15.96 17.38 16.78
N PHE A 251 -14.81 18.04 16.83
CA PHE A 251 -13.50 17.41 16.84
C PHE A 251 -12.89 17.50 18.24
N THR A 252 -12.60 16.34 18.84
CA THR A 252 -11.83 16.28 20.08
C THR A 252 -10.35 16.25 19.74
N LYS A 253 -9.57 17.13 20.36
CA LYS A 253 -8.11 17.17 20.15
C LYS A 253 -7.42 16.09 21.00
N PHE A 254 -6.49 15.38 20.39
CA PHE A 254 -5.71 14.31 21.02
C PHE A 254 -4.21 14.57 20.89
N PRO A 255 -3.37 13.97 21.75
CA PRO A 255 -1.91 14.01 21.60
C PRO A 255 -1.47 13.54 20.21
N PHE A 256 -0.33 14.02 19.75
CA PHE A 256 0.29 13.63 18.47
C PHE A 256 0.41 12.09 18.31
N SER A 257 0.81 11.42 19.40
CA SER A 257 1.00 9.97 19.45
C SER A 257 -0.30 9.17 19.68
N HIS A 258 -1.48 9.83 19.75
CA HIS A 258 -2.74 9.09 19.94
C HIS A 258 -2.99 8.14 18.77
N PRO A 259 -3.37 6.85 19.03
CA PRO A 259 -3.65 5.89 17.96
C PRO A 259 -4.80 6.32 17.07
N SER A 260 -4.63 6.18 15.74
CA SER A 260 -5.67 6.44 14.75
C SER A 260 -6.10 5.18 14.01
N TYR A 261 -5.12 4.38 13.59
CA TYR A 261 -5.32 3.21 12.76
C TYR A 261 -4.65 1.96 13.34
N ILE A 262 -5.28 0.81 13.13
CA ILE A 262 -4.63 -0.49 13.22
C ILE A 262 -4.71 -1.13 11.84
N LEU A 263 -3.54 -1.31 11.21
CA LEU A 263 -3.39 -1.94 9.91
C LEU A 263 -2.75 -3.33 10.06
N TYR A 264 -3.01 -4.19 9.08
CA TYR A 264 -2.50 -5.56 9.12
C TYR A 264 -1.53 -5.82 7.97
N THR A 265 -0.41 -6.47 8.30
CA THR A 265 0.47 -7.04 7.27
C THR A 265 0.26 -8.54 7.20
N SER A 266 0.35 -9.07 5.98
CA SER A 266 0.41 -10.51 5.78
C SER A 266 1.79 -11.02 6.26
N GLY A 267 1.88 -11.40 7.54
CA GLY A 267 3.09 -12.04 8.03
C GLY A 267 3.34 -13.37 7.31
N THR A 268 4.56 -13.59 6.84
CA THR A 268 4.97 -14.86 6.23
C THR A 268 5.06 -16.01 7.25
N THR A 269 5.09 -15.71 8.54
CA THR A 269 5.45 -16.66 9.61
C THR A 269 4.44 -16.76 10.77
N GLY A 270 3.22 -16.23 10.67
CA GLY A 270 2.27 -16.29 11.79
C GLY A 270 0.99 -15.47 11.56
N ALA A 271 0.25 -15.16 12.62
CA ALA A 271 -0.92 -14.29 12.55
C ALA A 271 -0.53 -12.91 11.98
N PRO A 272 -1.43 -12.23 11.23
CA PRO A 272 -1.16 -10.89 10.71
C PRO A 272 -0.71 -9.95 11.83
N LYS A 273 0.35 -9.16 11.57
CA LYS A 273 0.79 -8.14 12.53
C LYS A 273 -0.22 -7.00 12.53
N ALA A 274 -0.79 -6.69 13.67
CA ALA A 274 -1.70 -5.56 13.85
C ALA A 274 -0.88 -4.33 14.28
N ILE A 275 -0.63 -3.42 13.35
CA ILE A 275 0.30 -2.29 13.49
C ILE A 275 -0.49 -1.04 13.87
N VAL A 276 -0.09 -0.38 14.95
CA VAL A 276 -0.77 0.80 15.49
C VAL A 276 -0.08 2.08 15.00
N HIS A 277 -0.83 2.95 14.33
CA HIS A 277 -0.34 4.23 13.80
C HIS A 277 -0.93 5.43 14.52
N SER A 278 -0.11 6.50 14.66
CA SER A 278 -0.49 7.73 15.35
C SER A 278 -1.24 8.71 14.45
N ILE A 279 -2.04 9.59 15.05
CA ILE A 279 -2.71 10.72 14.37
C ILE A 279 -1.68 11.65 13.71
N GLY A 280 -0.74 12.14 14.49
CA GLY A 280 0.20 13.16 14.02
C GLY A 280 1.17 12.64 12.99
N GLY A 281 1.69 11.42 13.18
CA GLY A 281 2.55 10.75 12.22
C GLY A 281 1.85 10.55 10.88
N THR A 282 0.60 10.10 10.89
CA THR A 282 -0.23 9.95 9.69
C THR A 282 -0.39 11.28 8.94
N ILE A 283 -0.79 12.34 9.65
CA ILE A 283 -1.02 13.66 9.03
C ILE A 283 0.25 14.18 8.36
N LEU A 284 1.33 14.32 9.12
CA LEU A 284 2.55 14.94 8.61
C LEU A 284 3.16 14.17 7.46
N GLN A 285 3.24 12.85 7.60
CA GLN A 285 3.85 12.00 6.59
C GLN A 285 3.07 12.00 5.28
N HIS A 286 1.73 11.80 5.36
CA HIS A 286 0.90 11.77 4.17
C HIS A 286 0.80 13.14 3.48
N PHE A 287 0.67 14.23 4.26
CA PHE A 287 0.61 15.57 3.68
C PHE A 287 1.92 15.95 2.99
N LYS A 288 3.08 15.61 3.58
CA LYS A 288 4.38 15.78 2.95
C LYS A 288 4.44 15.01 1.62
N GLU A 289 3.99 13.75 1.59
CA GLU A 289 4.03 12.92 0.38
C GLU A 289 3.09 13.44 -0.70
N HIS A 290 1.84 13.75 -0.35
CA HIS A 290 0.88 14.29 -1.31
C HIS A 290 1.29 15.66 -1.86
N LYS A 291 1.67 16.59 -0.99
CA LYS A 291 2.01 17.97 -1.41
C LYS A 291 3.34 18.04 -2.12
N LEU A 292 4.40 17.47 -1.56
CA LEU A 292 5.75 17.70 -2.07
C LEU A 292 6.17 16.67 -3.13
N HIS A 293 5.82 15.39 -2.95
CA HIS A 293 6.26 14.33 -3.85
C HIS A 293 5.31 14.08 -5.02
N ASN A 294 4.01 14.18 -4.78
CA ASN A 294 3.00 14.01 -5.83
C ASN A 294 2.53 15.34 -6.43
N ASP A 295 2.96 16.48 -5.88
CA ASP A 295 2.51 17.81 -6.30
C ASP A 295 0.97 17.93 -6.39
N LEU A 296 0.30 17.34 -5.38
CA LEU A 296 -1.16 17.33 -5.32
C LEU A 296 -1.67 18.72 -4.93
N LYS A 297 -2.50 19.30 -5.79
CA LYS A 297 -3.04 20.65 -5.67
C LYS A 297 -4.52 20.65 -5.29
N SER A 298 -4.98 21.76 -4.80
CA SER A 298 -6.42 22.00 -4.70
C SER A 298 -7.09 21.83 -6.06
N ASN A 299 -8.27 21.22 -6.08
CA ASN A 299 -9.02 20.84 -7.29
C ASN A 299 -8.44 19.68 -8.12
N ASP A 300 -7.31 19.10 -7.74
CA ASP A 300 -6.89 17.83 -8.34
C ASP A 300 -7.85 16.70 -8.00
N ARG A 301 -7.89 15.70 -8.86
CA ARG A 301 -8.68 14.48 -8.68
C ARG A 301 -7.76 13.28 -8.60
N ILE A 302 -7.80 12.60 -7.46
CA ILE A 302 -6.95 11.44 -7.20
C ILE A 302 -7.77 10.18 -6.98
N MET A 303 -7.34 9.09 -7.58
CA MET A 303 -7.85 7.75 -7.35
C MET A 303 -6.68 6.80 -7.11
N TRP A 304 -6.85 5.88 -6.19
CA TRP A 304 -6.00 4.68 -6.08
C TRP A 304 -6.88 3.45 -6.17
N TYR A 305 -6.56 2.54 -7.08
CA TYR A 305 -7.23 1.25 -7.09
C TYR A 305 -6.82 0.44 -5.86
N THR A 306 -7.68 0.35 -4.89
CA THR A 306 -7.42 -0.24 -3.58
C THR A 306 -8.71 -0.73 -2.91
N ASN A 307 -8.57 -1.59 -1.91
CA ASN A 307 -9.62 -1.87 -0.95
C ASN A 307 -9.29 -1.24 0.42
N ILE A 308 -10.27 -1.21 1.33
CA ILE A 308 -10.12 -0.54 2.64
C ILE A 308 -9.18 -1.25 3.61
N ALA A 309 -8.77 -2.49 3.31
CA ALA A 309 -7.84 -3.26 4.13
C ALA A 309 -6.37 -2.94 3.83
N TRP A 310 -6.09 -2.32 2.69
CA TRP A 310 -4.73 -1.98 2.29
C TRP A 310 -4.35 -0.56 2.72
N MET A 311 -3.07 -0.36 3.10
CA MET A 311 -2.58 0.95 3.55
C MET A 311 -2.81 2.07 2.52
N MET A 312 -2.83 1.75 1.22
CA MET A 312 -3.04 2.75 0.17
C MET A 312 -4.42 3.40 0.24
N TYR A 313 -5.43 2.74 0.83
CA TYR A 313 -6.71 3.38 1.13
C TYR A 313 -6.52 4.55 2.11
N HIS A 314 -5.83 4.31 3.22
CA HIS A 314 -5.58 5.32 4.26
C HIS A 314 -4.71 6.46 3.72
N TRP A 315 -3.75 6.11 2.86
CA TRP A 315 -2.88 7.06 2.20
C TRP A 315 -3.68 7.96 1.23
N VAL A 316 -4.47 7.40 0.32
CA VAL A 316 -5.24 8.19 -0.65
C VAL A 316 -6.35 9.00 0.01
N VAL A 317 -6.99 8.49 1.08
CA VAL A 317 -7.97 9.25 1.89
C VAL A 317 -7.36 10.53 2.47
N SER A 318 -6.07 10.52 2.80
CA SER A 318 -5.37 11.70 3.33
C SER A 318 -5.24 12.85 2.30
N SER A 319 -5.48 12.58 1.02
CA SER A 319 -5.56 13.61 -0.04
C SER A 319 -6.65 14.66 0.21
N LEU A 320 -7.70 14.29 0.96
CA LEU A 320 -8.77 15.21 1.38
C LEU A 320 -8.21 16.43 2.13
N GLY A 321 -7.18 16.23 2.98
CA GLY A 321 -6.50 17.31 3.69
C GLY A 321 -5.66 18.23 2.80
N CYS A 322 -5.42 17.82 1.56
CA CYS A 322 -4.78 18.64 0.53
C CYS A 322 -5.76 19.40 -0.35
N ASN A 323 -7.07 19.37 -0.04
CA ASN A 323 -8.16 19.94 -0.83
C ASN A 323 -8.26 19.35 -2.25
N ALA A 324 -7.91 18.07 -2.42
CA ALA A 324 -8.16 17.32 -3.65
C ALA A 324 -9.51 16.61 -3.58
N THR A 325 -10.08 16.29 -4.75
CA THR A 325 -11.25 15.42 -4.86
C THR A 325 -10.79 13.96 -4.85
N LEU A 326 -11.22 13.21 -3.84
CA LEU A 326 -11.01 11.77 -3.76
C LEU A 326 -12.03 11.04 -4.63
N VAL A 327 -11.57 10.19 -5.53
CA VAL A 327 -12.43 9.30 -6.32
C VAL A 327 -12.35 7.90 -5.72
N LEU A 328 -13.46 7.46 -5.13
CA LEU A 328 -13.64 6.09 -4.62
C LEU A 328 -14.12 5.21 -5.77
N TYR A 329 -13.51 4.04 -5.92
CA TYR A 329 -13.91 3.05 -6.91
C TYR A 329 -14.16 1.71 -6.24
N ASP A 330 -15.38 1.19 -6.40
CA ASP A 330 -15.79 -0.14 -5.94
C ASP A 330 -15.95 -1.09 -7.13
N GLY A 331 -15.17 -2.18 -7.15
CA GLY A 331 -15.21 -3.18 -8.22
C GLY A 331 -13.83 -3.69 -8.62
N VAL A 332 -13.79 -4.43 -9.73
CA VAL A 332 -12.56 -5.02 -10.28
C VAL A 332 -11.85 -4.05 -11.24
N PRO A 333 -10.51 -4.14 -11.37
CA PRO A 333 -9.78 -3.35 -12.35
C PRO A 333 -9.87 -3.96 -13.75
N ILE A 334 -10.13 -5.26 -13.82
CA ILE A 334 -10.23 -6.06 -15.04
C ILE A 334 -11.42 -7.00 -14.91
N THR A 335 -12.39 -6.87 -15.81
CA THR A 335 -13.50 -7.83 -15.88
C THR A 335 -13.09 -9.04 -16.72
N LYS A 336 -13.62 -10.20 -16.34
CA LYS A 336 -13.50 -11.45 -17.10
C LYS A 336 -14.89 -11.94 -17.48
N LYS A 337 -15.21 -11.90 -18.78
CA LYS A 337 -16.48 -12.42 -19.31
C LYS A 337 -16.20 -13.39 -20.47
N ASN A 338 -16.63 -14.64 -20.35
CA ASN A 338 -16.48 -15.66 -21.40
C ASN A 338 -15.03 -15.77 -21.94
N ASN A 339 -14.04 -15.81 -21.06
CA ASN A 339 -12.60 -15.79 -21.37
C ASN A 339 -12.05 -14.52 -22.05
N ASN A 340 -12.88 -13.50 -22.23
CA ASN A 340 -12.40 -12.18 -22.66
C ASN A 340 -12.12 -11.32 -21.43
N PHE A 341 -10.96 -10.71 -21.40
CA PHE A 341 -10.57 -9.76 -20.37
C PHE A 341 -10.77 -8.34 -20.88
N ASP A 342 -11.37 -7.49 -20.05
CA ASP A 342 -11.53 -6.06 -20.34
C ASP A 342 -10.89 -5.23 -19.23
N GLY A 343 -9.80 -4.52 -19.57
CA GLY A 343 -9.05 -3.62 -18.69
C GLY A 343 -9.50 -2.15 -18.76
N SER A 344 -10.64 -1.89 -19.37
CA SER A 344 -11.10 -0.53 -19.69
C SER A 344 -11.61 0.26 -18.48
N LEU A 345 -12.05 -0.40 -17.40
CA LEU A 345 -12.84 0.22 -16.32
C LEU A 345 -12.13 1.41 -15.65
N LEU A 346 -10.89 1.23 -15.20
CA LEU A 346 -10.16 2.32 -14.52
C LEU A 346 -9.87 3.49 -15.48
N TRP A 347 -9.67 3.21 -16.77
CA TRP A 347 -9.43 4.24 -17.77
C TRP A 347 -10.69 5.03 -18.14
N LYS A 348 -11.86 4.36 -18.15
CA LYS A 348 -13.16 5.03 -18.27
C LYS A 348 -13.41 5.99 -17.10
N VAL A 349 -13.05 5.56 -15.88
CA VAL A 349 -13.12 6.44 -14.70
C VAL A 349 -12.11 7.59 -14.85
N ALA A 350 -10.88 7.31 -15.26
CA ALA A 350 -9.85 8.34 -15.43
C ALA A 350 -10.26 9.41 -16.46
N ASP A 351 -10.87 9.00 -17.57
CA ASP A 351 -11.42 9.91 -18.59
C ASP A 351 -12.62 10.69 -18.06
N LYS A 352 -13.65 10.00 -17.53
CA LYS A 352 -14.90 10.61 -17.07
C LYS A 352 -14.65 11.60 -15.93
N GLU A 353 -13.86 11.22 -14.94
CA GLU A 353 -13.58 12.04 -13.76
C GLU A 353 -12.41 13.00 -13.97
N LYS A 354 -11.78 13.01 -15.14
CA LYS A 354 -10.61 13.85 -15.41
C LYS A 354 -9.54 13.73 -14.33
N LEU A 355 -9.19 12.48 -14.00
CA LEU A 355 -8.17 12.22 -12.98
C LEU A 355 -6.86 12.94 -13.31
N THR A 356 -6.25 13.51 -12.27
CA THR A 356 -4.92 14.11 -12.33
C THR A 356 -3.86 13.16 -11.79
N HIS A 357 -4.27 12.27 -10.88
CA HIS A 357 -3.43 11.25 -10.23
C HIS A 357 -4.15 9.92 -10.22
N LEU A 358 -3.48 8.87 -10.69
CA LEU A 358 -4.00 7.51 -10.69
C LEU A 358 -2.97 6.55 -10.10
N GLY A 359 -3.35 5.84 -9.02
CA GLY A 359 -2.55 4.78 -8.42
C GLY A 359 -3.04 3.40 -8.81
N ILE A 360 -2.11 2.53 -9.22
CA ILE A 360 -2.38 1.17 -9.68
C ILE A 360 -1.32 0.19 -9.15
N SER A 361 -1.51 -1.10 -9.40
CA SER A 361 -0.50 -2.11 -9.11
C SER A 361 0.33 -2.48 -10.34
N PRO A 362 1.59 -2.91 -10.21
CA PRO A 362 2.37 -3.45 -11.32
C PRO A 362 1.70 -4.64 -11.99
N LYS A 363 0.98 -5.48 -11.24
CA LYS A 363 0.20 -6.60 -11.81
C LYS A 363 -0.89 -6.13 -12.77
N TYR A 364 -1.55 -5.00 -12.47
CA TYR A 364 -2.53 -4.42 -13.40
C TYR A 364 -1.88 -3.99 -14.70
N ILE A 365 -0.68 -3.39 -14.65
CA ILE A 365 0.09 -3.00 -15.83
C ILE A 365 0.42 -4.23 -16.70
N SER A 366 0.96 -5.30 -16.10
CA SER A 366 1.22 -6.56 -16.82
C SER A 366 -0.03 -7.11 -17.50
N THR A 367 -1.15 -7.10 -16.78
CA THR A 367 -2.40 -7.62 -17.34
C THR A 367 -2.90 -6.78 -18.51
N LEU A 368 -2.75 -5.44 -18.48
CA LEU A 368 -3.08 -4.58 -19.62
C LEU A 368 -2.19 -4.89 -20.82
N GLU A 369 -0.91 -5.17 -20.59
CA GLU A 369 0.03 -5.59 -21.62
C GLU A 369 -0.40 -6.92 -22.27
N ASP A 370 -0.71 -7.93 -21.44
CA ASP A 370 -1.15 -9.26 -21.87
C ASP A 370 -2.41 -9.21 -22.74
N ILE A 371 -3.39 -8.37 -22.37
CA ILE A 371 -4.65 -8.20 -23.13
C ILE A 371 -4.56 -7.14 -24.23
N ASN A 372 -3.37 -6.56 -24.44
CA ASN A 372 -3.10 -5.50 -25.40
C ASN A 372 -4.05 -4.28 -25.28
N GLU A 373 -4.41 -3.93 -24.05
CA GLU A 373 -5.18 -2.70 -23.77
C GLU A 373 -4.25 -1.50 -23.86
N LYS A 374 -4.58 -0.53 -24.73
CA LYS A 374 -3.77 0.67 -24.98
C LYS A 374 -4.55 1.94 -24.67
N PRO A 375 -4.51 2.43 -23.45
CA PRO A 375 -5.29 3.58 -23.01
C PRO A 375 -5.08 4.85 -23.84
N ILE A 376 -3.85 5.10 -24.31
CA ILE A 376 -3.49 6.28 -25.11
C ILE A 376 -4.35 6.45 -26.37
N ASN A 377 -4.85 5.35 -26.93
CA ASN A 377 -5.62 5.35 -28.17
C ASN A 377 -7.13 5.44 -27.97
N LYS A 378 -7.61 5.26 -26.71
CA LYS A 378 -9.04 5.03 -26.43
C LYS A 378 -9.66 6.06 -25.50
N TYR A 379 -8.86 6.70 -24.62
CA TYR A 379 -9.39 7.56 -23.56
C TYR A 379 -8.74 8.93 -23.57
N ASN A 380 -9.53 9.95 -23.21
CA ASN A 380 -9.01 11.30 -23.04
C ASN A 380 -8.47 11.47 -21.60
N ILE A 381 -7.22 11.03 -21.40
CA ILE A 381 -6.49 11.14 -20.15
C ILE A 381 -5.50 12.32 -20.13
N ASN A 382 -5.81 13.40 -20.84
CA ASN A 382 -4.95 14.59 -20.90
C ASN A 382 -4.74 15.24 -19.54
N SER A 383 -5.75 15.19 -18.66
CA SER A 383 -5.68 15.67 -17.27
C SER A 383 -4.70 14.90 -16.39
N LEU A 384 -4.41 13.62 -16.72
CA LEU A 384 -3.56 12.75 -15.91
C LEU A 384 -2.11 13.23 -15.96
N ARG A 385 -1.61 13.72 -14.82
CA ARG A 385 -0.23 14.21 -14.67
C ARG A 385 0.68 13.19 -14.01
N TRP A 386 0.11 12.37 -13.12
CA TRP A 386 0.83 11.37 -12.35
C TRP A 386 0.18 10.00 -12.46
N LEU A 387 0.97 9.02 -12.82
CA LEU A 387 0.67 7.61 -12.64
C LEU A 387 1.57 7.08 -11.52
N LEU A 388 0.97 6.42 -10.52
CA LEU A 388 1.69 5.89 -9.37
C LEU A 388 1.53 4.37 -9.33
N ALA A 389 2.57 3.66 -8.89
CA ALA A 389 2.50 2.22 -8.73
C ALA A 389 3.15 1.76 -7.42
N ALA A 390 2.47 0.83 -6.73
CA ALA A 390 2.97 0.20 -5.51
C ALA A 390 2.51 -1.25 -5.38
N GLY A 391 3.12 -1.98 -4.45
CA GLY A 391 2.74 -3.35 -4.09
C GLY A 391 3.77 -4.40 -4.51
N SER A 392 4.49 -4.18 -5.58
CA SER A 392 5.65 -4.98 -6.02
C SER A 392 6.60 -4.12 -6.84
N PRO A 393 7.85 -4.53 -7.09
CA PRO A 393 8.74 -3.85 -8.01
C PRO A 393 8.13 -3.71 -9.41
N VAL A 394 8.37 -2.58 -10.07
CA VAL A 394 7.96 -2.34 -11.46
C VAL A 394 9.13 -2.70 -12.37
N ALA A 395 8.92 -3.65 -13.29
CA ALA A 395 9.93 -4.07 -14.24
C ALA A 395 10.29 -2.93 -15.21
N PRO A 396 11.55 -2.84 -15.67
CA PRO A 396 11.95 -1.85 -16.67
C PRO A 396 11.12 -1.88 -17.97
N SER A 397 10.69 -3.07 -18.41
CA SER A 397 9.80 -3.24 -19.57
C SER A 397 8.43 -2.60 -19.37
N GLN A 398 7.93 -2.57 -18.13
CA GLN A 398 6.66 -1.91 -17.81
C GLN A 398 6.77 -0.38 -17.91
N PHE A 399 7.94 0.22 -17.63
CA PHE A 399 8.18 1.63 -17.92
C PHE A 399 8.06 1.90 -19.42
N ASP A 400 8.71 1.08 -20.25
CA ASP A 400 8.61 1.20 -21.72
C ASP A 400 7.16 1.12 -22.19
N TRP A 401 6.41 0.16 -21.63
CA TRP A 401 5.02 -0.07 -21.99
C TRP A 401 4.13 1.12 -21.57
N ILE A 402 4.31 1.68 -20.36
CA ILE A 402 3.56 2.83 -19.87
C ILE A 402 3.73 4.03 -20.80
N TYR A 403 4.97 4.41 -21.11
CA TYR A 403 5.25 5.58 -21.94
C TYR A 403 4.81 5.41 -23.39
N LYS A 404 4.75 4.18 -23.88
CA LYS A 404 4.29 3.85 -25.21
C LYS A 404 2.76 3.74 -25.32
N ASN A 405 2.08 3.19 -24.31
CA ASN A 405 0.69 2.73 -24.44
C ASN A 405 -0.29 3.45 -23.50
N ILE A 406 0.18 4.12 -22.44
CA ILE A 406 -0.67 4.91 -21.56
C ILE A 406 -0.55 6.39 -21.91
N LYS A 407 0.62 6.99 -21.67
CA LYS A 407 0.84 8.42 -21.94
C LYS A 407 2.35 8.71 -21.97
N ASN A 408 2.82 9.41 -23.01
CA ASN A 408 4.23 9.73 -23.19
C ASN A 408 4.71 10.93 -22.37
N ASP A 409 3.83 11.90 -22.03
CA ASP A 409 4.14 13.06 -21.17
C ASP A 409 3.43 12.90 -19.83
N ILE A 410 3.95 12.03 -18.96
CA ILE A 410 3.41 11.76 -17.65
C ILE A 410 4.53 11.52 -16.62
N GLY A 411 4.40 12.08 -15.42
CA GLY A 411 5.20 11.65 -14.28
C GLY A 411 4.80 10.24 -13.86
N PHE A 412 5.74 9.30 -13.87
CA PHE A 412 5.51 7.97 -13.35
C PHE A 412 6.31 7.75 -12.07
N ALA A 413 5.62 7.40 -10.98
CA ALA A 413 6.22 7.14 -9.69
C ALA A 413 5.98 5.68 -9.28
N SER A 414 6.99 4.83 -9.44
CA SER A 414 7.09 3.61 -8.63
C SER A 414 7.45 4.05 -7.21
N ILE A 415 6.67 3.64 -6.21
CA ILE A 415 6.88 4.02 -4.81
C ILE A 415 7.15 2.79 -3.95
N SER A 416 8.06 2.93 -3.00
CA SER A 416 8.42 1.87 -2.05
C SER A 416 8.23 2.34 -0.63
N GLY A 417 7.51 1.55 0.15
CA GLY A 417 7.16 1.75 1.55
C GLY A 417 6.35 0.58 2.05
N GLY A 418 5.54 0.76 3.07
CA GLY A 418 4.75 -0.34 3.59
C GLY A 418 3.69 0.08 4.61
N SER A 419 2.79 -0.86 4.91
CA SER A 419 1.84 -0.71 6.01
C SER A 419 2.56 -0.51 7.35
N GLU A 420 3.78 -1.00 7.43
CA GLU A 420 4.64 -0.91 8.60
C GLU A 420 5.00 0.53 8.96
N VAL A 421 5.23 1.35 7.96
CA VAL A 421 5.63 2.76 8.15
C VAL A 421 4.51 3.73 7.80
N LEU A 422 3.41 3.23 7.23
CA LEU A 422 2.27 4.02 6.72
C LEU A 422 2.75 5.19 5.82
N ALA A 423 3.80 4.93 5.04
CA ALA A 423 4.56 5.92 4.30
C ALA A 423 5.41 5.26 3.22
N CYS A 424 6.17 6.07 2.51
CA CYS A 424 7.14 5.63 1.51
C CYS A 424 8.57 6.04 1.89
N PHE A 425 9.52 5.12 1.69
CA PHE A 425 10.96 5.38 1.73
C PHE A 425 11.45 6.06 0.47
N MET A 426 10.92 5.61 -0.70
CA MET A 426 11.25 6.15 -2.01
C MET A 426 9.97 6.56 -2.72
N LEU A 427 9.99 7.71 -3.39
CA LEU A 427 8.82 8.38 -3.97
C LEU A 427 9.13 8.98 -5.35
N GLY A 428 8.08 9.49 -6.02
CA GLY A 428 8.21 10.39 -7.16
C GLY A 428 8.70 11.78 -6.76
N SER A 429 8.98 12.61 -7.76
CA SER A 429 9.36 14.01 -7.56
C SER A 429 8.96 14.88 -8.74
N PRO A 430 8.32 16.03 -8.52
CA PRO A 430 7.93 16.94 -9.59
C PRO A 430 9.11 17.72 -10.20
N ILE A 431 10.30 17.57 -9.68
CA ILE A 431 11.50 18.29 -10.13
C ILE A 431 12.60 17.37 -10.68
N HIS A 432 12.41 16.03 -10.61
CA HIS A 432 13.40 15.06 -11.09
C HIS A 432 12.90 14.28 -12.30
N PRO A 433 13.83 13.83 -13.17
CA PRO A 433 13.47 12.94 -14.26
C PRO A 433 13.08 11.55 -13.76
N VAL A 434 12.16 10.91 -14.45
CA VAL A 434 11.84 9.49 -14.29
C VAL A 434 12.82 8.68 -15.10
N ARG A 435 13.49 7.72 -14.46
CA ARG A 435 14.45 6.82 -15.08
C ARG A 435 13.88 5.41 -15.19
N ARG A 436 14.22 4.75 -16.25
CA ARG A 436 13.76 3.40 -16.57
C ARG A 436 14.11 2.40 -15.47
N GLY A 437 13.08 1.80 -14.84
CA GLY A 437 13.24 0.79 -13.78
C GLY A 437 13.63 1.32 -12.42
N GLU A 438 13.62 2.63 -12.19
CA GLU A 438 14.08 3.22 -10.93
C GLU A 438 12.96 3.97 -10.19
N LEU A 439 13.04 3.94 -8.85
CA LEU A 439 12.30 4.83 -7.97
C LEU A 439 13.03 6.18 -7.94
N THR A 440 12.28 7.28 -8.01
CA THR A 440 12.87 8.57 -8.38
C THR A 440 13.80 9.16 -7.32
N VAL A 441 13.34 9.29 -6.07
CA VAL A 441 14.11 9.94 -5.00
C VAL A 441 13.82 9.30 -3.63
N LYS A 442 14.73 9.48 -2.69
CA LYS A 442 14.48 9.24 -1.26
C LYS A 442 13.44 10.24 -0.75
N GLY A 443 12.49 9.79 0.07
CA GLY A 443 11.50 10.67 0.69
C GLY A 443 12.14 11.72 1.61
N LEU A 444 11.70 12.97 1.54
CA LEU A 444 12.13 14.00 2.49
C LEU A 444 11.81 13.56 3.92
N GLY A 445 12.73 13.77 4.87
CA GLY A 445 12.60 13.35 6.26
C GLY A 445 12.78 11.85 6.51
N MET A 446 13.18 11.07 5.48
CA MET A 446 13.43 9.63 5.57
C MET A 446 14.91 9.34 5.33
N SER A 447 15.62 8.91 6.37
CA SER A 447 17.06 8.58 6.29
C SER A 447 17.28 7.19 5.71
N VAL A 448 16.96 7.04 4.43
CA VAL A 448 17.05 5.76 3.71
C VAL A 448 18.49 5.49 3.30
N GLU A 449 19.00 4.33 3.70
CA GLU A 449 20.31 3.84 3.32
C GLU A 449 20.24 2.36 2.89
N ILE A 450 21.28 1.91 2.20
CA ILE A 450 21.47 0.51 1.85
C ILE A 450 22.68 -0.02 2.60
N PHE A 451 22.46 -1.04 3.43
CA PHE A 451 23.54 -1.65 4.21
C PHE A 451 23.98 -2.97 3.59
N ASN A 452 25.28 -3.17 3.49
CA ASN A 452 25.86 -4.47 3.14
C ASN A 452 25.90 -5.41 4.35
N SER A 453 26.37 -6.64 4.14
CA SER A 453 26.50 -7.66 5.20
C SER A 453 27.44 -7.31 6.36
N LYS A 454 28.22 -6.22 6.23
CA LYS A 454 29.10 -5.68 7.29
C LYS A 454 28.48 -4.46 7.98
N ASN A 455 27.19 -4.23 7.80
CA ASN A 455 26.45 -3.07 8.32
C ASN A 455 27.05 -1.71 7.91
N LYS A 456 27.60 -1.64 6.70
CA LYS A 456 28.11 -0.36 6.15
C LYS A 456 27.20 0.11 5.03
N SER A 457 26.92 1.41 5.03
CA SER A 457 26.21 2.08 3.94
C SER A 457 26.97 1.95 2.62
N VAL A 458 26.25 1.58 1.56
CA VAL A 458 26.79 1.38 0.21
C VAL A 458 25.93 2.05 -0.84
N ILE A 459 26.54 2.47 -1.94
CA ILE A 459 25.88 3.06 -3.13
C ILE A 459 26.31 2.27 -4.35
N GLY A 460 25.38 2.00 -5.28
CA GLY A 460 25.64 1.27 -6.51
C GLY A 460 25.84 -0.24 -6.30
N VAL A 461 25.48 -0.75 -5.13
CA VAL A 461 25.55 -2.18 -4.77
C VAL A 461 24.28 -2.57 -4.02
N PRO A 462 23.65 -3.70 -4.35
CA PRO A 462 22.50 -4.21 -3.59
C PRO A 462 22.85 -4.53 -2.13
N GLY A 463 21.89 -4.24 -1.25
CA GLY A 463 21.97 -4.54 0.18
C GLY A 463 20.62 -4.37 0.87
N ASP A 464 20.61 -4.42 2.19
CA ASP A 464 19.40 -4.28 2.99
C ASP A 464 18.95 -2.82 3.05
N LEU A 465 17.66 -2.56 2.73
CA LEU A 465 17.06 -1.25 2.92
C LEU A 465 16.86 -1.01 4.42
N VAL A 466 17.48 0.06 4.90
CA VAL A 466 17.37 0.50 6.29
C VAL A 466 16.95 1.96 6.36
N CYS A 467 16.38 2.36 7.51
CA CYS A 467 16.19 3.76 7.87
C CYS A 467 16.93 4.01 9.17
N THR A 468 17.88 4.96 9.13
CA THR A 468 18.85 5.16 10.21
C THR A 468 18.47 6.26 11.19
N GLU A 469 17.37 6.98 10.89
CA GLU A 469 16.89 8.09 11.72
C GLU A 469 15.37 8.03 11.89
N PRO A 470 14.83 8.44 13.05
CA PRO A 470 13.41 8.38 13.32
C PRO A 470 12.59 9.31 12.43
N PHE A 471 11.35 8.88 12.15
CA PHE A 471 10.38 9.61 11.37
C PHE A 471 8.98 9.54 12.03
N PRO A 472 8.08 10.53 11.80
CA PRO A 472 6.85 10.68 12.61
C PRO A 472 5.86 9.53 12.48
N SER A 473 5.84 8.81 11.34
CA SER A 473 4.89 7.72 11.09
C SER A 473 5.43 6.33 11.49
N MET A 474 6.52 6.27 12.25
CA MET A 474 6.90 5.01 12.91
C MET A 474 5.70 4.47 13.69
N PRO A 475 5.45 3.14 13.66
CA PRO A 475 4.40 2.55 14.48
C PRO A 475 4.58 2.91 15.95
N ILE A 476 3.46 3.14 16.62
CA ILE A 476 3.47 3.28 18.10
C ILE A 476 3.89 1.95 18.72
N THR A 477 3.29 0.85 18.23
CA THR A 477 3.50 -0.52 18.72
C THR A 477 2.80 -1.51 17.79
N PHE A 478 2.92 -2.79 18.04
CA PHE A 478 1.94 -3.77 17.55
C PHE A 478 0.85 -3.97 18.59
N TRP A 479 -0.38 -4.22 18.14
CA TRP A 479 -1.52 -4.42 19.03
C TRP A 479 -1.36 -5.71 19.84
N GLY A 480 -1.71 -5.65 21.12
CA GLY A 480 -1.71 -6.78 22.06
C GLY A 480 -0.62 -6.70 23.11
N LYS A 481 -0.66 -7.62 24.09
CA LYS A 481 0.13 -7.57 25.32
C LYS A 481 1.65 -7.52 25.08
N ASP A 482 2.13 -8.22 24.03
CA ASP A 482 3.56 -8.30 23.71
C ASP A 482 3.91 -7.40 22.50
N GLY A 483 3.09 -6.38 22.23
CA GLY A 483 3.20 -5.54 21.04
C GLY A 483 4.56 -4.90 20.88
N ASP A 484 5.06 -4.25 21.91
CA ASP A 484 6.36 -3.56 21.89
C ASP A 484 7.53 -4.52 21.66
N ALA A 485 7.52 -5.67 22.34
CA ALA A 485 8.56 -6.68 22.18
C ALA A 485 8.57 -7.23 20.75
N ARG A 486 7.40 -7.53 20.17
CA ARG A 486 7.27 -8.00 18.79
C ARG A 486 7.67 -6.92 17.78
N TYR A 487 7.35 -5.66 18.04
CA TYR A 487 7.74 -4.52 17.21
C TYR A 487 9.26 -4.38 17.17
N LYS A 488 9.91 -4.32 18.34
CA LYS A 488 11.36 -4.25 18.46
C LYS A 488 12.04 -5.46 17.80
N LYS A 489 11.55 -6.67 18.08
CA LYS A 489 12.07 -7.89 17.45
C LYS A 489 11.98 -7.85 15.92
N THR A 490 10.90 -7.29 15.36
CA THR A 490 10.68 -7.31 13.92
C THR A 490 11.63 -6.39 13.14
N TYR A 491 11.91 -5.19 13.67
CA TYR A 491 12.62 -4.17 12.88
C TYR A 491 13.97 -3.76 13.44
N PHE A 492 14.30 -4.14 14.69
CA PHE A 492 15.51 -3.70 15.39
C PHE A 492 16.35 -4.87 15.97
N GLU A 493 15.93 -6.13 15.81
CA GLU A 493 16.70 -7.27 16.32
C GLU A 493 18.01 -7.48 15.54
N GLU A 494 17.97 -7.28 14.22
CA GLU A 494 19.15 -7.47 13.37
C GLU A 494 20.17 -6.32 13.54
N ARG A 495 19.67 -5.09 13.74
CA ARG A 495 20.45 -3.87 13.93
C ARG A 495 19.77 -3.01 14.97
N GLU A 496 20.41 -2.91 16.14
CA GLU A 496 19.90 -2.13 17.25
C GLU A 496 19.70 -0.66 16.83
N GLU A 497 18.49 -0.12 17.14
CA GLU A 497 18.10 1.27 16.82
C GLU A 497 18.30 1.67 15.33
N ILE A 498 18.27 0.70 14.41
CA ILE A 498 18.22 0.94 12.97
C ILE A 498 17.06 0.14 12.38
N TRP A 499 16.10 0.85 11.81
CA TRP A 499 14.96 0.22 11.16
C TRP A 499 15.41 -0.64 9.97
N THR A 500 15.28 -1.95 10.09
CA THR A 500 15.56 -2.89 9.01
C THR A 500 14.24 -3.31 8.36
N HIS A 501 13.99 -2.84 7.11
CA HIS A 501 12.67 -3.01 6.48
C HIS A 501 12.45 -4.41 5.92
N GLY A 502 13.52 -5.10 5.57
CA GLY A 502 13.46 -6.42 4.98
C GLY A 502 13.26 -6.40 3.46
N ASP A 503 13.68 -5.34 2.79
CA ASP A 503 13.78 -5.25 1.33
C ASP A 503 15.25 -5.27 0.89
N LEU A 504 15.54 -6.04 -0.16
CA LEU A 504 16.80 -5.94 -0.89
C LEU A 504 16.68 -4.78 -1.88
N ALA A 505 17.57 -3.81 -1.78
CA ALA A 505 17.51 -2.60 -2.59
C ALA A 505 18.89 -2.07 -2.95
N GLU A 506 18.96 -1.13 -3.88
CA GLU A 506 20.17 -0.42 -4.28
C GLU A 506 19.86 1.07 -4.41
N LEU A 507 20.72 1.93 -3.87
CA LEU A 507 20.73 3.35 -4.18
C LEU A 507 21.75 3.62 -5.30
N LYS A 508 21.31 4.33 -6.33
CA LYS A 508 22.17 4.74 -7.44
C LYS A 508 22.96 6.00 -7.09
N PRO A 509 24.13 6.23 -7.71
CA PRO A 509 24.95 7.42 -7.42
C PRO A 509 24.23 8.77 -7.65
N HIS A 510 23.17 8.77 -8.48
CA HIS A 510 22.36 9.96 -8.76
C HIS A 510 21.09 10.08 -7.87
N GLY A 511 21.02 9.33 -6.76
CA GLY A 511 19.98 9.47 -5.74
C GLY A 511 18.71 8.64 -5.94
N SER A 512 18.49 8.02 -7.10
CA SER A 512 17.37 7.09 -7.33
C SER A 512 17.62 5.73 -6.68
N GLY A 513 16.60 4.85 -6.68
CA GLY A 513 16.73 3.52 -6.10
C GLY A 513 16.10 2.41 -6.93
N VAL A 514 16.49 1.18 -6.65
CA VAL A 514 15.89 -0.04 -7.23
C VAL A 514 15.56 -0.99 -6.09
N ILE A 515 14.36 -1.57 -6.12
CA ILE A 515 13.96 -2.66 -5.20
C ILE A 515 14.05 -3.98 -5.95
N TYR A 516 14.79 -4.93 -5.39
CA TYR A 516 15.01 -6.25 -5.95
C TYR A 516 14.09 -7.34 -5.38
N GLY A 517 13.37 -7.03 -4.29
CA GLY A 517 12.44 -7.93 -3.61
C GLY A 517 12.62 -7.92 -2.09
N ARG A 518 12.01 -8.91 -1.42
CA ARG A 518 12.13 -9.06 0.04
C ARG A 518 13.42 -9.79 0.40
N THR A 519 14.06 -9.41 1.50
CA THR A 519 15.28 -10.10 1.98
C THR A 519 14.99 -11.50 2.52
N ASP A 520 13.79 -11.76 3.04
CA ASP A 520 13.33 -13.09 3.47
C ASP A 520 13.10 -14.04 2.28
N ASN A 521 12.91 -13.49 1.07
CA ASN A 521 12.82 -14.22 -0.20
C ASN A 521 14.09 -14.06 -1.07
N THR A 522 15.14 -13.42 -0.54
CA THR A 522 16.41 -13.28 -1.24
C THR A 522 17.03 -14.66 -1.44
N LEU A 523 17.43 -14.94 -2.67
CA LEU A 523 18.17 -16.15 -3.03
C LEU A 523 19.65 -15.98 -2.67
N ASN A 524 20.29 -17.06 -2.26
CA ASN A 524 21.70 -17.01 -1.84
C ASN A 524 22.54 -18.18 -2.41
N PRO A 525 22.50 -18.44 -3.73
CA PRO A 525 23.27 -19.53 -4.33
C PRO A 525 24.77 -19.24 -4.26
N GLY A 526 25.53 -20.15 -3.64
CA GLY A 526 26.98 -20.01 -3.46
C GLY A 526 27.37 -18.74 -2.70
N GLY A 527 26.56 -18.28 -1.76
CA GLY A 527 26.83 -17.11 -0.92
C GLY A 527 26.60 -15.75 -1.59
N VAL A 528 26.01 -15.69 -2.79
CA VAL A 528 25.70 -14.45 -3.50
C VAL A 528 24.23 -14.11 -3.35
N ARG A 529 23.92 -12.96 -2.75
CA ARG A 529 22.54 -12.46 -2.61
C ARG A 529 21.96 -12.02 -3.96
N ILE A 530 20.82 -12.60 -4.31
CA ILE A 530 20.10 -12.38 -5.58
C ILE A 530 18.64 -12.06 -5.26
N GLY A 531 18.14 -10.96 -5.85
CA GLY A 531 16.73 -10.58 -5.74
C GLY A 531 15.86 -11.40 -6.68
N THR A 532 14.72 -11.89 -6.17
CA THR A 532 13.76 -12.63 -7.00
C THR A 532 13.24 -11.80 -8.19
N ALA A 533 13.13 -10.48 -8.03
CA ALA A 533 12.70 -9.57 -9.08
C ALA A 533 13.61 -9.60 -10.32
N GLU A 534 14.91 -9.86 -10.18
CA GLU A 534 15.84 -9.95 -11.31
C GLU A 534 15.49 -11.12 -12.25
N ILE A 535 15.03 -12.23 -11.66
CA ILE A 535 14.59 -13.39 -12.45
C ILE A 535 13.18 -13.15 -13.00
N TYR A 536 12.26 -12.56 -12.21
CA TYR A 536 10.92 -12.23 -12.68
C TYR A 536 10.95 -11.31 -13.90
N ASN A 537 11.73 -10.23 -13.86
CA ASN A 537 11.87 -9.28 -14.95
C ASN A 537 12.31 -9.93 -16.28
N ILE A 538 13.10 -10.99 -16.21
CA ILE A 538 13.55 -11.72 -17.39
C ILE A 538 12.46 -12.70 -17.86
N CYS A 539 11.79 -13.38 -16.93
CA CYS A 539 10.69 -14.29 -17.26
C CYS A 539 9.51 -13.56 -17.91
N GLU A 540 9.22 -12.32 -17.51
CA GLU A 540 8.16 -11.48 -18.07
C GLU A 540 8.41 -11.08 -19.55
N LEU A 541 9.61 -11.28 -20.09
CA LEU A 541 9.91 -11.05 -21.50
C LEU A 541 9.44 -12.20 -22.41
N PHE A 542 9.02 -13.33 -21.84
CA PHE A 542 8.60 -14.50 -22.60
C PHE A 542 7.07 -14.55 -22.74
N LYS A 543 6.59 -14.53 -23.98
CA LYS A 543 5.14 -14.65 -24.28
C LYS A 543 4.57 -16.01 -23.91
N GLU A 544 5.42 -17.04 -23.83
CA GLU A 544 5.10 -18.39 -23.43
C GLU A 544 4.82 -18.50 -21.92
N ILE A 545 5.26 -17.52 -21.11
CA ILE A 545 5.10 -17.51 -19.65
C ILE A 545 3.93 -16.59 -19.28
N GLU A 546 2.89 -17.16 -18.70
CA GLU A 546 1.78 -16.37 -18.14
C GLU A 546 2.17 -15.75 -16.79
N ASP A 547 2.89 -16.52 -15.96
CA ASP A 547 3.34 -16.08 -14.64
C ASP A 547 4.46 -16.99 -14.13
N CYS A 548 5.20 -16.55 -13.11
CA CYS A 548 6.24 -17.38 -12.51
C CYS A 548 6.46 -17.07 -11.03
N LEU A 549 7.05 -18.04 -10.33
CA LEU A 549 7.47 -17.95 -8.94
C LEU A 549 8.88 -18.51 -8.80
N VAL A 550 9.77 -17.76 -8.16
CA VAL A 550 11.13 -18.22 -7.88
C VAL A 550 11.38 -18.23 -6.37
N PHE A 551 12.00 -19.30 -5.89
CA PHE A 551 12.40 -19.40 -4.48
C PHE A 551 13.61 -20.31 -4.33
N GLY A 552 14.33 -20.13 -3.21
CA GLY A 552 15.48 -20.95 -2.88
C GLY A 552 15.12 -22.20 -2.08
N ASN A 553 15.74 -23.31 -2.40
CA ASN A 553 15.65 -24.57 -1.66
C ASN A 553 17.03 -24.94 -1.10
N GLN A 554 17.12 -25.13 0.21
CA GLN A 554 18.38 -25.47 0.88
C GLN A 554 18.77 -26.94 0.61
N ILE A 555 19.94 -27.15 0.03
CA ILE A 555 20.52 -28.48 -0.24
C ILE A 555 22.00 -28.46 0.15
N ASN A 556 22.40 -29.36 1.05
CA ASN A 556 23.83 -29.64 1.39
C ASN A 556 24.65 -28.35 1.66
N ASN A 557 24.16 -27.44 2.50
CA ASN A 557 24.77 -26.14 2.84
C ASN A 557 24.85 -25.11 1.72
N ASP A 558 24.15 -25.32 0.60
CA ASP A 558 23.98 -24.34 -0.48
C ASP A 558 22.48 -24.15 -0.80
N GLU A 559 22.14 -23.15 -1.57
CA GLU A 559 20.78 -22.88 -2.01
C GLU A 559 20.64 -23.09 -3.52
N GLU A 560 19.77 -24.03 -3.92
CA GLU A 560 19.37 -24.16 -5.33
C GLU A 560 18.19 -23.23 -5.64
N ILE A 561 18.23 -22.59 -6.79
CA ILE A 561 17.14 -21.77 -7.29
C ILE A 561 16.12 -22.67 -7.99
N ILE A 562 14.88 -22.60 -7.53
CA ILE A 562 13.73 -23.27 -8.15
C ILE A 562 12.88 -22.19 -8.83
N LEU A 563 12.63 -22.35 -10.12
CA LEU A 563 11.72 -21.52 -10.90
C LEU A 563 10.47 -22.33 -11.25
N CYS A 564 9.31 -21.89 -10.79
CA CYS A 564 8.01 -22.45 -11.15
C CYS A 564 7.35 -21.54 -12.17
N ILE A 565 6.89 -22.10 -13.28
CA ILE A 565 6.34 -21.35 -14.42
C ILE A 565 4.90 -21.78 -14.67
N LYS A 566 4.01 -20.82 -14.75
CA LYS A 566 2.68 -20.98 -15.31
C LYS A 566 2.76 -20.64 -16.80
N ILE A 567 2.56 -21.64 -17.62
CA ILE A 567 2.66 -21.51 -19.09
C ILE A 567 1.36 -20.90 -19.64
N SER A 568 1.51 -19.99 -20.60
CA SER A 568 0.38 -19.40 -21.32
C SER A 568 -0.32 -20.45 -22.20
N LYS A 569 -1.63 -20.26 -22.45
CA LYS A 569 -2.43 -21.20 -23.26
C LYS A 569 -1.77 -21.48 -24.60
N ASN A 570 -1.86 -22.74 -25.03
CA ASN A 570 -1.31 -23.29 -26.29
C ASN A 570 0.24 -23.41 -26.32
N ASN A 571 0.92 -23.15 -25.23
CA ASN A 571 2.35 -23.39 -25.08
C ASN A 571 2.62 -24.57 -24.14
N LYS A 572 3.83 -25.06 -24.12
CA LYS A 572 4.29 -26.16 -23.26
C LYS A 572 5.69 -25.87 -22.76
N LEU A 573 5.91 -26.15 -21.49
CA LEU A 573 7.26 -26.13 -20.95
C LEU A 573 8.00 -27.41 -21.37
N ASP A 574 9.02 -27.25 -22.19
CA ASP A 574 9.90 -28.33 -22.64
C ASP A 574 11.36 -27.97 -22.42
N ASN A 575 12.26 -28.90 -22.73
CA ASN A 575 13.70 -28.68 -22.61
C ASN A 575 14.19 -27.51 -23.46
N THR A 576 13.58 -27.25 -24.62
CA THR A 576 13.98 -26.17 -25.52
C THR A 576 13.69 -24.83 -24.86
N LEU A 577 12.45 -24.61 -24.42
CA LEU A 577 12.04 -23.37 -23.76
C LEU A 577 12.82 -23.17 -22.44
N SER A 578 12.98 -24.22 -21.63
CA SER A 578 13.78 -24.17 -20.40
C SER A 578 15.24 -23.74 -20.64
N ASN A 579 15.87 -24.24 -21.69
CA ASN A 579 17.23 -23.85 -22.03
C ASN A 579 17.32 -22.41 -22.54
N ILE A 580 16.31 -21.94 -23.27
CA ILE A 580 16.22 -20.54 -23.72
C ILE A 580 16.07 -19.63 -22.49
N ILE A 581 15.20 -19.96 -21.54
CA ILE A 581 15.00 -19.21 -20.29
C ILE A 581 16.31 -19.13 -19.51
N ARG A 582 17.00 -20.27 -19.28
CA ARG A 582 18.28 -20.29 -18.56
C ARG A 582 19.34 -19.44 -19.26
N ARG A 583 19.42 -19.53 -20.59
CA ARG A 583 20.37 -18.71 -21.37
C ARG A 583 20.05 -17.23 -21.20
N LYS A 584 18.79 -16.84 -21.32
CA LYS A 584 18.36 -15.44 -21.17
C LYS A 584 18.63 -14.91 -19.76
N ILE A 585 18.39 -15.71 -18.73
CA ILE A 585 18.71 -15.32 -17.35
C ILE A 585 20.24 -15.15 -17.19
N ARG A 586 21.03 -16.05 -17.76
CA ARG A 586 22.49 -15.93 -17.72
C ARG A 586 23.02 -14.69 -18.43
N GLU A 587 22.45 -14.36 -19.59
CA GLU A 587 22.86 -13.23 -20.43
C GLU A 587 22.44 -11.88 -19.83
N ASN A 588 21.25 -11.79 -19.23
CA ASN A 588 20.67 -10.52 -18.79
C ASN A 588 20.84 -10.25 -17.28
N ALA A 589 21.18 -11.27 -16.47
CA ALA A 589 21.52 -11.12 -15.07
C ALA A 589 22.93 -11.67 -14.80
N SER A 590 23.06 -12.95 -14.45
CA SER A 590 24.37 -13.59 -14.31
C SER A 590 24.24 -15.13 -14.28
N PRO A 591 25.35 -15.88 -14.39
CA PRO A 591 25.33 -17.34 -14.19
C PRO A 591 24.77 -17.78 -12.83
N ARG A 592 24.85 -16.93 -11.81
CA ARG A 592 24.34 -17.21 -10.45
C ARG A 592 22.83 -17.18 -10.35
N HIS A 593 22.16 -16.45 -11.24
CA HIS A 593 20.69 -16.36 -11.29
C HIS A 593 20.03 -17.54 -11.98
N VAL A 594 20.81 -18.39 -12.65
CA VAL A 594 20.26 -19.49 -13.49
C VAL A 594 19.62 -20.55 -12.59
N PRO A 595 18.30 -20.83 -12.75
CA PRO A 595 17.63 -21.85 -11.97
C PRO A 595 18.18 -23.24 -12.23
N GLN A 596 18.48 -23.98 -11.15
CA GLN A 596 18.87 -25.39 -11.24
C GLN A 596 17.67 -26.24 -11.66
N LYS A 597 16.48 -25.89 -11.18
CA LYS A 597 15.24 -26.61 -11.48
C LYS A 597 14.17 -25.67 -12.02
N ILE A 598 13.50 -26.06 -13.09
CA ILE A 598 12.34 -25.39 -13.64
C ILE A 598 11.17 -26.37 -13.66
N TYR A 599 10.04 -25.95 -13.09
CA TYR A 599 8.82 -26.75 -13.03
C TYR A 599 7.64 -26.01 -13.68
N GLU A 600 6.81 -26.75 -14.40
CA GLU A 600 5.51 -26.26 -14.81
C GLU A 600 4.51 -26.40 -13.67
N VAL A 601 3.77 -25.31 -13.40
CA VAL A 601 2.74 -25.24 -12.37
C VAL A 601 1.43 -24.71 -12.97
N THR A 602 0.33 -25.07 -12.36
CA THR A 602 -1.00 -24.65 -12.84
C THR A 602 -1.38 -23.25 -12.38
N ASP A 603 -0.82 -22.79 -11.25
CA ASP A 603 -1.07 -21.46 -10.73
C ASP A 603 0.00 -21.01 -9.71
N ILE A 604 0.12 -19.70 -9.54
CA ILE A 604 1.07 -19.06 -8.62
C ILE A 604 0.33 -18.54 -7.39
N PRO A 605 0.84 -18.76 -6.16
CA PRO A 605 0.21 -18.26 -4.94
C PRO A 605 0.37 -16.74 -4.79
N TYR A 606 -0.74 -16.06 -4.52
CA TYR A 606 -0.80 -14.61 -4.29
C TYR A 606 -1.47 -14.28 -2.96
N THR A 607 -1.04 -13.18 -2.34
CA THR A 607 -1.81 -12.55 -1.26
C THR A 607 -3.09 -11.92 -1.82
N MET A 608 -4.05 -11.60 -0.95
CA MET A 608 -5.27 -10.86 -1.33
C MET A 608 -4.97 -9.51 -2.02
N ASN A 609 -3.79 -8.94 -1.79
CA ASN A 609 -3.34 -7.69 -2.41
C ASN A 609 -2.46 -7.91 -3.65
N GLY A 610 -2.45 -9.12 -4.22
CA GLY A 610 -1.73 -9.44 -5.47
C GLY A 610 -0.20 -9.53 -5.35
N LYS A 611 0.35 -9.82 -4.15
CA LYS A 611 1.78 -10.08 -3.97
C LYS A 611 2.06 -11.57 -4.06
N ARG A 612 3.10 -11.98 -4.80
CA ARG A 612 3.58 -13.38 -4.84
C ARG A 612 3.99 -13.84 -3.43
N VAL A 613 3.74 -15.11 -3.12
CA VAL A 613 4.03 -15.69 -1.80
C VAL A 613 5.03 -16.83 -1.93
N GLU A 614 6.28 -16.47 -2.21
CA GLU A 614 7.41 -17.41 -2.39
C GLU A 614 7.60 -18.29 -1.16
N GLY A 615 7.50 -17.70 0.03
CA GLY A 615 7.61 -18.41 1.30
C GLY A 615 6.61 -19.57 1.44
N ALA A 616 5.37 -19.41 0.96
CA ALA A 616 4.37 -20.47 1.01
C ALA A 616 4.77 -21.68 0.15
N ALA A 617 5.28 -21.44 -1.06
CA ALA A 617 5.78 -22.49 -1.94
C ALA A 617 6.99 -23.22 -1.33
N LYS A 618 7.94 -22.46 -0.75
CA LYS A 618 9.11 -23.01 -0.02
C LYS A 618 8.69 -23.89 1.16
N TRP A 619 7.69 -23.46 1.95
CA TRP A 619 7.16 -24.25 3.07
C TRP A 619 6.49 -25.54 2.60
N MET A 620 5.68 -25.47 1.54
CA MET A 620 5.02 -26.65 0.97
C MET A 620 6.04 -27.66 0.43
N LEU A 621 7.06 -27.20 -0.29
CA LEU A 621 8.12 -28.06 -0.78
C LEU A 621 8.87 -28.78 0.36
N ALA A 622 9.07 -28.08 1.47
CA ALA A 622 9.71 -28.62 2.68
C ALA A 622 8.77 -29.51 3.53
N GLY A 623 7.54 -29.80 3.09
CA GLY A 623 6.55 -30.58 3.82
C GLY A 623 6.03 -29.93 5.10
N LYS A 624 6.18 -28.59 5.22
CA LYS A 624 5.75 -27.81 6.39
C LYS A 624 4.38 -27.21 6.17
N LYS A 625 3.63 -26.99 7.26
CA LYS A 625 2.37 -26.23 7.20
C LYS A 625 2.65 -24.77 6.86
N VAL A 626 1.94 -24.25 5.88
CA VAL A 626 1.99 -22.80 5.54
C VAL A 626 1.28 -22.03 6.65
N PRO A 627 1.97 -21.12 7.36
CA PRO A 627 1.32 -20.21 8.29
C PRO A 627 0.48 -19.20 7.48
N ASN A 628 -0.64 -18.73 8.04
CA ASN A 628 -1.52 -17.75 7.39
C ASN A 628 -2.08 -18.14 6.01
N LEU A 629 -2.52 -19.36 5.84
CA LEU A 629 -3.18 -19.81 4.62
C LEU A 629 -4.35 -18.90 4.22
N SER A 630 -5.02 -18.29 5.20
CA SER A 630 -6.12 -17.33 5.01
C SER A 630 -5.72 -15.98 4.39
N SER A 631 -4.43 -15.68 4.29
CA SER A 631 -3.94 -14.46 3.61
C SER A 631 -3.66 -14.68 2.13
N ILE A 632 -3.79 -15.91 1.64
CA ILE A 632 -3.54 -16.30 0.25
C ILE A 632 -4.87 -16.34 -0.48
N SER A 633 -4.94 -15.66 -1.63
CA SER A 633 -6.17 -15.53 -2.42
C SER A 633 -6.59 -16.82 -3.13
N ASN A 634 -5.60 -17.68 -3.44
CA ASN A 634 -5.77 -18.95 -4.15
C ASN A 634 -5.02 -20.10 -3.45
N PRO A 635 -5.36 -20.43 -2.19
CA PRO A 635 -4.59 -21.38 -1.37
C PRO A 635 -4.59 -22.80 -1.92
N GLU A 636 -5.58 -23.17 -2.73
CA GLU A 636 -5.68 -24.48 -3.40
C GLU A 636 -4.49 -24.74 -4.31
N CYS A 637 -3.89 -23.72 -4.92
CA CYS A 637 -2.73 -23.87 -5.79
C CYS A 637 -1.48 -24.40 -5.06
N LEU A 638 -1.42 -24.24 -3.74
CA LEU A 638 -0.27 -24.65 -2.94
C LEU A 638 -0.03 -26.16 -2.94
N LYS A 639 -1.06 -26.98 -3.13
CA LYS A 639 -0.93 -28.45 -3.15
C LYS A 639 0.06 -28.94 -4.19
N GLN A 640 0.19 -28.26 -5.33
CA GLN A 640 1.12 -28.64 -6.39
C GLN A 640 2.58 -28.47 -5.98
N TYR A 641 2.89 -27.51 -5.10
CA TYR A 641 4.25 -27.24 -4.63
C TYR A 641 4.76 -28.33 -3.66
N ALA A 642 3.88 -28.95 -2.89
CA ALA A 642 4.24 -30.10 -2.06
C ALA A 642 4.72 -31.31 -2.87
N ASN A 643 4.28 -31.41 -4.12
CA ASN A 643 4.58 -32.54 -5.00
C ASN A 643 5.68 -32.25 -6.02
N LEU A 644 6.37 -31.10 -5.96
CA LEU A 644 7.42 -30.76 -6.93
C LEU A 644 8.58 -31.75 -6.94
N ASN A 645 8.97 -32.27 -5.77
CA ASN A 645 10.04 -33.29 -5.67
C ASN A 645 9.70 -34.58 -6.40
N ASN A 646 8.42 -34.87 -6.64
CA ASN A 646 7.94 -36.04 -7.38
C ASN A 646 7.77 -35.76 -8.88
N LYS A 647 7.91 -34.51 -9.31
CA LYS A 647 7.84 -34.11 -10.72
C LYS A 647 9.24 -34.11 -11.33
N LYS A 648 9.32 -34.43 -12.61
CA LYS A 648 10.56 -34.28 -13.37
C LYS A 648 10.81 -32.77 -13.56
N ALA A 649 11.90 -32.26 -12.98
CA ALA A 649 12.39 -30.93 -13.28
C ALA A 649 13.00 -30.89 -14.69
N LEU A 650 12.85 -29.77 -15.38
CA LEU A 650 13.49 -29.49 -16.65
C LEU A 650 14.76 -28.68 -16.45
#